data_0dac6c0efaeeba19cd323daca9db4550
#
_entry.id   0dac6c0efaeeba19cd323daca9db4550
#
_cell.length_a   1.000
_cell.length_b   1.000
_cell.length_c   1.000
_cell.angle_alpha   90.00
_cell.angle_beta   90.00
_cell.angle_gamma   90.00
#
_symmetry.space_group_name_H-M   'P 1'
#
loop_
_entity.id
_entity.type
_entity.pdbx_description
1 polymer ?
#
loop_
_entity_poly.entity_id
_entity_poly.type
_entity_poly.pdbx_seq_one_letter_code
_entity_poly.pdbx_strand_id
1 'polypeptide(L)'
;MSEGKAAVEEYVLVEVFTGEIVKRFDNPKKANTWGRMQSVYRLDFSDFKTEGTYVLRVGETMSPRFVIGNRVYDGTADFILRYMRXXXXCGFNPFERDSCHIHDGYIVYHPTRNGERIDVRGGWHDASDQLQYVTTSANATYQMMFAYLKNPEVYGDVYDAYGLPGANGIPDIVDEIKWGLDWLNRMNPSKGEMYNQIADDRDHKGFKLPSQDHIDYGWGKGTGRPVYYCSGKPQVRGEFSNATTGVASTAGKYASCFALGAEILKDFYPDMADTLLVKAREAYWHGANNPGVCQTASVVSPYIYEECNWTDDMELAAVQLYVSTGETSFLQEAVEYGRFEPVTPWMGADSARHYQWYPFINLGHYHLASVSDSRISKEFGRNLRSGIERVYERAQGNPFLNGIPAIWCSNNLTVAMATQCRLYRELTGDNRYREMESSLIDWLFGCNPWGTSMITELPLWGDYPVDPHTPLVALGVGTTVGGLVDGPVYSSIFDSLRGVRLTRRDPYARFQSEIVYHDDIQDYSTNEPTMDGTASLSYLLSSLQKEGMKSCGLDRNEYAYGGIVRTDAEKKQISLVFTAADKSDGARRILEVLGKCDVKGSFFFTGEFYERFPEAIQTLYNAGHYVGAHGDAHLLYCAWENRDSTLVSQAQFEQDMLDVYARMRKSGIDVSRSNLFIPPYEYYNEKISAWARGLGLRLVNFTPGTWTNADYTTPDMKNYRSSESIYDRVMEVEKRNGLNGHIMLFHLGTDDKRTDKFYERYLERLIRVLQREGYTFVALPEAVGK
;
A
#
# COMPACT_ATOMS: atom_id res chain seq x y z
N MET A 1 13.55 23.96 -1.84
CA MET A 1 14.07 24.69 -0.65
C MET A 1 15.54 25.03 -0.84
N SER A 2 15.98 26.16 -0.30
CA SER A 2 17.39 26.62 -0.37
C SER A 2 17.84 27.19 0.97
N GLU A 3 19.06 26.84 1.40
CA GLU A 3 19.69 27.39 2.61
C GLU A 3 19.93 28.91 2.50
N GLY A 4 20.24 29.38 1.29
CA GLY A 4 20.44 30.79 1.03
C GLY A 4 19.20 31.48 0.49
N LYS A 5 19.33 32.81 0.39
CA LYS A 5 18.29 33.61 -0.28
C LYS A 5 18.33 33.29 -1.78
N ALA A 6 17.25 32.74 -2.30
CA ALA A 6 17.11 32.43 -3.72
C ALA A 6 15.83 33.05 -4.25
N ALA A 7 15.89 33.56 -5.46
CA ALA A 7 14.69 34.02 -6.18
C ALA A 7 14.41 33.03 -7.30
N VAL A 8 13.18 32.57 -7.38
CA VAL A 8 12.72 31.69 -8.45
C VAL A 8 11.64 32.45 -9.22
N GLU A 9 11.90 32.73 -10.48
CA GLU A 9 10.97 33.45 -11.35
C GLU A 9 10.21 32.51 -12.29
N GLU A 10 10.87 31.40 -12.69
CA GLU A 10 10.31 30.43 -13.63
C GLU A 10 10.68 29.03 -13.19
N TYR A 11 9.81 28.08 -13.50
CA TYR A 11 10.11 26.64 -13.42
C TYR A 11 9.46 25.94 -14.60
N VAL A 12 10.01 24.79 -14.98
CA VAL A 12 9.55 24.07 -16.16
C VAL A 12 9.30 22.60 -15.83
N LEU A 13 8.35 22.03 -16.56
CA LEU A 13 8.08 20.59 -16.55
C LEU A 13 8.75 19.98 -17.77
N VAL A 14 9.60 18.97 -17.53
CA VAL A 14 10.39 18.31 -18.57
C VAL A 14 9.96 16.85 -18.64
N GLU A 15 9.64 16.37 -19.85
CA GLU A 15 9.29 14.96 -20.08
C GLU A 15 10.58 14.14 -20.12
N VAL A 16 10.61 13.02 -19.39
CA VAL A 16 11.84 12.27 -19.06
C VAL A 16 12.45 11.60 -20.29
N PHE A 17 11.63 10.96 -21.16
CA PHE A 17 12.14 10.19 -22.30
C PHE A 17 12.59 11.07 -23.46
N THR A 18 12.01 12.26 -23.61
CA THR A 18 12.36 13.18 -24.71
C THR A 18 13.33 14.27 -24.29
N GLY A 19 13.33 14.62 -22.98
CA GLY A 19 14.08 15.77 -22.49
C GLY A 19 13.42 17.11 -22.89
N GLU A 20 12.23 17.08 -23.44
CA GLU A 20 11.55 18.29 -23.91
C GLU A 20 10.82 19.02 -22.78
N ILE A 21 10.88 20.36 -22.80
CA ILE A 21 10.08 21.19 -21.90
C ILE A 21 8.64 21.15 -22.41
N VAL A 22 7.75 20.53 -21.64
CA VAL A 22 6.33 20.39 -22.01
C VAL A 22 5.46 21.51 -21.47
N LYS A 23 5.94 22.20 -20.42
CA LYS A 23 5.20 23.31 -19.82
C LYS A 23 6.15 24.25 -19.09
N ARG A 24 5.89 25.56 -19.18
CA ARG A 24 6.57 26.62 -18.44
C ARG A 24 5.58 27.25 -17.47
N PHE A 25 6.06 27.60 -16.29
CA PHE A 25 5.29 28.24 -15.24
C PHE A 25 6.07 29.44 -14.70
N ASP A 26 5.38 30.55 -14.46
CA ASP A 26 5.98 31.79 -13.95
C ASP A 26 5.54 32.04 -12.50
N ASN A 27 6.37 32.78 -11.77
CA ASN A 27 6.02 33.34 -10.46
C ASN A 27 5.56 32.29 -9.45
N PRO A 28 6.40 31.31 -9.11
CA PRO A 28 6.03 30.30 -8.11
C PRO A 28 5.74 30.95 -6.75
N LYS A 29 4.83 30.35 -6.02
CA LYS A 29 4.38 30.85 -4.71
C LYS A 29 5.50 30.73 -3.68
N LYS A 30 6.04 31.87 -3.23
CA LYS A 30 7.00 31.87 -2.13
C LYS A 30 6.26 31.51 -0.84
N ALA A 31 6.83 30.57 -0.09
CA ALA A 31 6.27 30.06 1.16
C ALA A 31 7.11 30.53 2.36
N ASN A 32 6.63 30.24 3.56
CA ASN A 32 7.39 30.48 4.79
C ASN A 32 8.65 29.61 4.83
N THR A 33 9.60 29.99 5.63
CA THR A 33 10.84 29.22 5.84
C THR A 33 10.53 27.86 6.51
N TRP A 34 11.45 26.92 6.36
CA TRP A 34 11.38 25.64 7.04
C TRP A 34 12.75 25.29 7.60
N GLY A 35 12.81 25.04 8.91
CA GLY A 35 14.06 24.69 9.56
C GLY A 35 15.16 25.72 9.24
N ARG A 36 16.26 25.25 8.66
CA ARG A 36 17.39 26.10 8.25
C ARG A 36 17.26 26.67 6.84
N MET A 37 16.17 26.31 6.12
CA MET A 37 15.96 26.75 4.73
C MET A 37 15.36 28.16 4.70
N GLN A 38 16.11 29.11 4.13
CA GLN A 38 15.74 30.53 4.08
C GLN A 38 14.78 30.86 2.93
N SER A 39 14.79 30.03 1.88
CA SER A 39 13.90 30.23 0.72
C SER A 39 13.17 28.94 0.41
N VAL A 40 11.85 28.99 0.46
CA VAL A 40 10.98 27.85 0.12
C VAL A 40 9.93 28.33 -0.88
N TYR A 41 9.73 27.57 -1.94
CA TYR A 41 8.74 27.84 -2.99
C TYR A 41 7.88 26.63 -3.21
N ARG A 42 6.59 26.87 -3.45
CA ARG A 42 5.64 25.84 -3.90
C ARG A 42 5.52 25.97 -5.42
N LEU A 43 5.83 24.87 -6.12
CA LEU A 43 5.84 24.81 -7.58
C LEU A 43 4.58 24.05 -8.01
N ASP A 44 3.52 24.80 -8.31
CA ASP A 44 2.21 24.23 -8.63
C ASP A 44 2.13 23.90 -10.12
N PHE A 45 1.89 22.63 -10.44
CA PHE A 45 1.67 22.16 -11.82
C PHE A 45 0.31 21.45 -11.97
N SER A 46 -0.63 21.76 -11.09
CA SER A 46 -1.95 21.10 -11.01
C SER A 46 -2.78 21.24 -12.30
N ASP A 47 -2.51 22.26 -13.12
CA ASP A 47 -3.18 22.46 -14.40
C ASP A 47 -2.69 21.53 -15.51
N PHE A 48 -1.55 20.85 -15.31
CA PHE A 48 -0.99 19.93 -16.31
C PHE A 48 -1.49 18.52 -16.05
N LYS A 49 -2.19 17.93 -17.02
CA LYS A 49 -2.91 16.65 -16.86
C LYS A 49 -2.45 15.56 -17.83
N THR A 50 -1.48 15.85 -18.69
CA THR A 50 -1.01 14.86 -19.67
C THR A 50 -0.28 13.72 -18.95
N GLU A 51 -0.69 12.49 -19.18
CA GLU A 51 -0.04 11.31 -18.59
C GLU A 51 1.38 11.18 -19.12
N GLY A 52 2.30 10.75 -18.26
CA GLY A 52 3.71 10.60 -18.61
C GLY A 52 4.62 10.70 -17.39
N THR A 53 5.91 10.71 -17.63
CA THR A 53 6.94 10.76 -16.59
C THR A 53 7.72 12.07 -16.72
N TYR A 54 7.81 12.79 -15.62
CA TYR A 54 8.29 14.18 -15.64
C TYR A 54 9.26 14.47 -14.50
N VAL A 55 10.06 15.53 -14.69
CA VAL A 55 10.79 16.21 -13.62
C VAL A 55 10.43 17.71 -13.65
N LEU A 56 10.42 18.34 -12.50
CA LEU A 56 10.41 19.79 -12.39
C LEU A 56 11.84 20.30 -12.42
N ARG A 57 12.10 21.37 -13.16
CA ARG A 57 13.42 21.98 -13.25
C ARG A 57 13.33 23.48 -12.93
N VAL A 58 14.25 23.94 -12.06
CA VAL A 58 14.44 25.35 -11.68
C VAL A 58 15.93 25.65 -11.97
N GLY A 59 16.19 26.40 -13.02
CA GLY A 59 17.57 26.63 -13.47
C GLY A 59 18.25 25.29 -13.77
N GLU A 60 19.32 24.95 -13.05
CA GLU A 60 20.08 23.70 -13.22
C GLU A 60 19.61 22.60 -12.23
N THR A 61 18.70 22.91 -11.30
CA THR A 61 18.22 21.97 -10.29
C THR A 61 17.00 21.23 -10.80
N MET A 62 17.02 19.90 -10.68
CA MET A 62 15.88 19.05 -11.07
C MET A 62 15.31 18.32 -9.85
N SER A 63 14.02 18.15 -9.84
CA SER A 63 13.34 17.29 -8.85
C SER A 63 13.65 15.81 -9.12
N PRO A 64 13.41 14.92 -8.18
CA PRO A 64 13.19 13.51 -8.52
C PRO A 64 12.09 13.42 -9.58
N ARG A 65 12.11 12.35 -10.37
CA ARG A 65 11.05 12.14 -11.37
C ARG A 65 9.76 11.68 -10.68
N PHE A 66 8.65 11.95 -11.33
CA PHE A 66 7.33 11.50 -10.88
C PHE A 66 6.46 11.18 -12.10
N VAL A 67 5.45 10.37 -11.87
CA VAL A 67 4.51 9.94 -12.91
C VAL A 67 3.17 10.65 -12.71
N ILE A 68 2.63 11.18 -13.81
CA ILE A 68 1.24 11.65 -13.87
C ILE A 68 0.44 10.56 -14.59
N GLY A 69 -0.57 10.00 -13.94
CA GLY A 69 -1.38 8.96 -14.54
C GLY A 69 -2.49 8.48 -13.62
N ASN A 70 -3.50 7.87 -14.22
CA ASN A 70 -4.66 7.38 -13.47
C ASN A 70 -4.35 6.13 -12.64
N ARG A 71 -3.27 5.39 -12.97
CA ARG A 71 -2.94 4.12 -12.32
C ARG A 71 -1.78 4.22 -11.31
N VAL A 72 -1.41 5.43 -10.88
CA VAL A 72 -0.25 5.61 -9.99
C VAL A 72 -0.44 4.97 -8.62
N TYR A 73 -1.69 4.78 -8.19
CA TYR A 73 -2.00 4.15 -6.90
C TYR A 73 -2.40 2.67 -7.03
N ASP A 74 -2.38 2.09 -8.25
CA ASP A 74 -2.79 0.70 -8.44
C ASP A 74 -1.93 -0.24 -7.58
N GLY A 75 -2.61 -1.11 -6.81
CA GLY A 75 -2.00 -2.09 -5.94
C GLY A 75 -1.49 -1.57 -4.60
N THR A 76 -1.56 -0.25 -4.35
CA THR A 76 -1.03 0.31 -3.10
C THR A 76 -1.85 -0.12 -1.87
N ALA A 77 -3.16 -0.29 -2.03
CA ALA A 77 -4.04 -0.70 -0.93
C ALA A 77 -3.73 -2.13 -0.46
N ASP A 78 -3.47 -3.05 -1.39
CA ASP A 78 -3.04 -4.42 -1.05
C ASP A 78 -1.59 -4.46 -0.55
N PHE A 79 -0.74 -3.55 -1.04
CA PHE A 79 0.69 -3.55 -0.70
C PHE A 79 0.92 -3.42 0.80
N ILE A 80 0.17 -2.56 1.49
CA ILE A 80 0.36 -2.35 2.93
C ILE A 80 -0.06 -3.57 3.77
N LEU A 81 -0.90 -4.46 3.22
CA LEU A 81 -1.26 -5.70 3.92
C LEU A 81 -0.03 -6.60 4.16
N ARG A 82 1.04 -6.42 3.37
CA ARG A 82 2.30 -7.13 3.60
C ARG A 82 2.88 -6.83 4.98
N TYR A 83 2.79 -5.58 5.43
CA TYR A 83 3.21 -5.22 6.79
C TYR A 83 2.31 -5.86 7.85
N MET A 84 1.00 -5.83 7.63
CA MET A 84 0.05 -6.45 8.56
C MET A 84 0.38 -7.94 8.75
N ARG A 85 0.69 -8.63 7.68
CA ARG A 85 1.10 -10.04 7.74
C ARG A 85 2.43 -10.27 8.42
N UNK A 86 3.12 -9.43 8.38
CA UNK A 86 4.40 -9.46 8.94
C UNK A 86 4.34 -9.33 10.36
N UNK A 87 3.35 -8.80 10.58
CA UNK A 87 3.17 -8.57 11.83
C UNK A 87 2.79 -9.65 12.59
N UNK A 88 3.04 -10.07 12.66
CA UNK A 88 2.85 -10.88 13.10
C UNK A 88 2.06 -11.67 13.79
N UNK A 89 1.72 -12.07 13.39
CA UNK A 89 0.95 -12.81 13.84
C UNK A 89 1.41 -13.46 14.97
N CYS A 90 0.91 -13.27 16.00
CA CYS A 90 1.04 -14.13 17.18
C CYS A 90 0.32 -15.47 16.94
N GLY A 91 1.06 -16.43 16.61
CA GLY A 91 0.58 -17.72 16.13
C GLY A 91 1.53 -18.20 15.07
N PHE A 92 1.16 -18.09 13.80
CA PHE A 92 2.07 -18.38 12.68
C PHE A 92 2.45 -17.07 12.00
N ASN A 93 3.73 -16.81 11.90
CA ASN A 93 4.26 -15.63 11.21
C ASN A 93 4.77 -16.06 9.83
N PRO A 94 4.17 -15.56 8.73
CA PRO A 94 4.59 -15.99 7.38
C PRO A 94 6.01 -15.55 7.02
N PHE A 95 6.54 -14.48 7.61
CA PHE A 95 7.93 -14.05 7.37
C PHE A 95 8.94 -15.02 7.99
N GLU A 96 8.68 -15.42 9.23
CA GLU A 96 9.55 -16.38 9.94
C GLU A 96 9.27 -17.82 9.54
N ARG A 97 8.07 -18.07 9.02
CA ARG A 97 7.54 -19.43 8.78
C ARG A 97 7.58 -20.27 10.03
N ASP A 98 7.29 -19.64 11.18
CA ASP A 98 7.34 -20.24 12.49
C ASP A 98 6.22 -19.68 13.37
N SER A 99 6.02 -20.27 14.52
CA SER A 99 4.99 -19.86 15.48
C SER A 99 5.60 -19.07 16.64
N CYS A 100 4.85 -18.09 17.13
CA CYS A 100 5.24 -17.32 18.32
C CYS A 100 4.07 -17.24 19.30
N HIS A 101 4.39 -17.07 20.56
CA HIS A 101 3.44 -16.76 21.65
C HIS A 101 2.21 -17.67 21.72
N ILE A 102 2.38 -18.95 21.37
CA ILE A 102 1.29 -19.93 21.30
C ILE A 102 0.78 -20.33 22.68
N HIS A 103 1.42 -19.84 23.76
CA HIS A 103 1.04 -20.15 25.15
C HIS A 103 0.35 -18.98 25.86
N ASP A 104 0.06 -17.87 25.16
CA ASP A 104 -0.64 -16.70 25.75
C ASP A 104 -2.07 -17.07 26.14
N GLY A 105 -2.61 -16.63 27.30
CA GLY A 105 -1.91 -15.79 28.26
C GLY A 105 -2.43 -16.04 29.68
N TYR A 106 -1.74 -15.43 30.65
CA TYR A 106 -2.11 -15.53 32.09
C TYR A 106 -2.83 -14.27 32.54
N ILE A 107 -4.02 -14.44 33.11
CA ILE A 107 -4.89 -13.32 33.52
C ILE A 107 -4.25 -12.54 34.67
N VAL A 108 -4.26 -11.20 34.55
CA VAL A 108 -3.87 -10.28 35.65
C VAL A 108 -4.96 -9.24 35.85
N TYR A 109 -5.08 -8.73 37.09
CA TYR A 109 -6.04 -7.71 37.54
C TYR A 109 -7.51 -8.17 37.56
N HIS A 110 -7.80 -9.44 37.36
CA HIS A 110 -9.14 -9.97 37.46
C HIS A 110 -9.48 -10.20 38.95
N PRO A 111 -10.72 -9.89 39.41
CA PRO A 111 -11.08 -10.03 40.82
C PRO A 111 -10.85 -11.43 41.40
N THR A 112 -11.04 -12.51 40.63
CA THR A 112 -11.02 -13.88 41.11
C THR A 112 -10.20 -14.86 40.34
N ARG A 113 -9.69 -14.49 39.13
CA ARG A 113 -9.06 -15.43 38.17
C ARG A 113 -7.59 -15.14 37.88
N ASN A 114 -6.93 -14.33 38.72
CA ASN A 114 -5.51 -14.00 38.51
C ASN A 114 -4.66 -15.27 38.48
N GLY A 115 -3.82 -15.38 37.43
CA GLY A 115 -2.94 -16.51 37.21
C GLY A 115 -3.57 -17.68 36.43
N GLU A 116 -4.89 -17.62 36.16
CA GLU A 116 -5.52 -18.60 35.27
C GLU A 116 -5.08 -18.34 33.83
N ARG A 117 -4.97 -19.42 33.07
CA ARG A 117 -4.59 -19.33 31.65
C ARG A 117 -5.84 -19.32 30.77
N ILE A 118 -5.85 -18.42 29.78
CA ILE A 118 -6.88 -18.41 28.74
C ILE A 118 -6.20 -18.39 27.37
N ASP A 119 -6.93 -18.79 26.32
CA ASP A 119 -6.41 -18.80 24.95
C ASP A 119 -6.68 -17.42 24.31
N VAL A 120 -5.61 -16.63 24.18
CA VAL A 120 -5.66 -15.32 23.54
C VAL A 120 -4.63 -15.22 22.40
N ARG A 121 -4.31 -16.36 21.78
CA ARG A 121 -3.40 -16.41 20.62
C ARG A 121 -3.98 -15.68 19.43
N GLY A 122 -3.12 -15.18 18.57
CA GLY A 122 -3.48 -14.48 17.33
C GLY A 122 -3.26 -12.98 17.44
N GLY A 123 -3.84 -12.23 16.52
CA GLY A 123 -3.67 -10.79 16.45
C GLY A 123 -2.32 -10.36 15.90
N TRP A 124 -1.98 -9.11 16.06
CA TRP A 124 -0.76 -8.51 15.54
C TRP A 124 0.10 -7.96 16.69
N HIS A 125 1.42 -8.00 16.52
CA HIS A 125 2.33 -7.23 17.36
C HIS A 125 2.11 -5.74 17.05
N ASP A 126 2.35 -4.88 18.04
CA ASP A 126 2.00 -3.46 17.91
C ASP A 126 2.93 -2.71 16.95
N ALA A 127 4.25 -2.90 17.11
CA ALA A 127 5.24 -2.18 16.32
C ALA A 127 6.55 -3.00 16.23
N SER A 128 7.67 -2.45 16.70
CA SER A 128 8.94 -3.19 16.79
C SER A 128 8.99 -4.10 18.01
N ASP A 129 8.19 -3.80 19.01
CA ASP A 129 7.97 -4.64 20.18
C ASP A 129 6.97 -5.74 19.86
N GLN A 130 6.74 -6.63 20.84
CA GLN A 130 5.85 -7.76 20.62
C GLN A 130 4.61 -7.70 21.53
N LEU A 131 4.33 -6.51 22.08
CA LEU A 131 3.10 -6.26 22.82
C LEU A 131 1.90 -6.29 21.89
N GLN A 132 0.72 -6.48 22.49
CA GLN A 132 -0.54 -6.40 21.76
C GLN A 132 -1.53 -5.57 22.59
N TYR A 133 -2.17 -4.64 21.92
CA TYR A 133 -3.16 -3.76 22.56
C TYR A 133 -4.48 -3.80 21.79
N VAL A 134 -5.57 -3.90 22.53
CA VAL A 134 -6.91 -3.82 21.93
C VAL A 134 -7.14 -2.44 21.33
N THR A 135 -6.61 -1.40 21.98
CA THR A 135 -6.81 -0.03 21.48
C THR A 135 -6.32 0.15 20.05
N THR A 136 -5.11 -0.32 19.73
CA THR A 136 -4.54 -0.20 18.36
C THR A 136 -5.08 -1.28 17.41
N SER A 137 -5.19 -2.54 17.86
CA SER A 137 -5.68 -3.63 17.01
C SER A 137 -7.16 -3.46 16.62
N ALA A 138 -7.99 -2.93 17.53
CA ALA A 138 -9.40 -2.65 17.19
C ALA A 138 -9.50 -1.54 16.14
N ASN A 139 -8.73 -0.46 16.30
CA ASN A 139 -8.70 0.59 15.28
C ASN A 139 -8.21 0.02 13.93
N ALA A 140 -7.13 -0.75 13.92
CA ALA A 140 -6.61 -1.38 12.70
C ALA A 140 -7.67 -2.23 12.01
N THR A 141 -8.35 -3.08 12.80
CA THR A 141 -9.43 -3.94 12.29
C THR A 141 -10.56 -3.10 11.70
N TYR A 142 -10.98 -2.05 12.43
CA TYR A 142 -12.07 -1.17 11.98
C TYR A 142 -11.69 -0.42 10.70
N GLN A 143 -10.47 0.13 10.60
CA GLN A 143 -10.01 0.88 9.42
C GLN A 143 -9.98 -0.03 8.17
N MET A 144 -9.49 -1.26 8.30
CA MET A 144 -9.49 -2.22 7.19
C MET A 144 -10.92 -2.59 6.78
N MET A 145 -11.82 -2.83 7.76
CA MET A 145 -13.23 -3.10 7.46
C MET A 145 -13.91 -1.93 6.76
N PHE A 146 -13.67 -0.72 7.25
CA PHE A 146 -14.22 0.50 6.65
C PHE A 146 -13.72 0.67 5.21
N ALA A 147 -12.43 0.42 4.97
CA ALA A 147 -11.84 0.49 3.62
C ALA A 147 -12.49 -0.52 2.69
N TYR A 148 -12.64 -1.78 3.14
CA TYR A 148 -13.27 -2.82 2.34
C TYR A 148 -14.74 -2.50 2.06
N LEU A 149 -15.49 -2.04 3.08
CA LEU A 149 -16.89 -1.64 2.91
C LEU A 149 -17.07 -0.58 1.82
N LYS A 150 -16.14 0.40 1.77
CA LYS A 150 -16.22 1.54 0.83
C LYS A 150 -15.69 1.21 -0.57
N ASN A 151 -14.71 0.32 -0.67
CA ASN A 151 -13.95 0.11 -1.90
C ASN A 151 -13.62 -1.38 -2.12
N PRO A 152 -14.62 -2.29 -2.06
CA PRO A 152 -14.32 -3.74 -2.15
C PRO A 152 -13.67 -4.14 -3.47
N GLU A 153 -13.99 -3.43 -4.56
CA GLU A 153 -13.47 -3.73 -5.90
C GLU A 153 -11.98 -3.48 -6.09
N VAL A 154 -11.35 -2.83 -5.12
CA VAL A 154 -9.91 -2.49 -5.17
C VAL A 154 -9.04 -3.67 -4.71
N TYR A 155 -9.59 -4.52 -3.84
CA TYR A 155 -8.81 -5.53 -3.12
C TYR A 155 -8.77 -6.86 -3.87
N GLY A 156 -7.56 -7.44 -3.95
CA GLY A 156 -7.32 -8.71 -4.63
C GLY A 156 -7.37 -9.92 -3.71
N ASP A 157 -7.17 -11.10 -4.30
CA ASP A 157 -7.06 -12.39 -3.63
C ASP A 157 -5.81 -13.07 -4.22
N VAL A 158 -4.67 -12.85 -3.59
CA VAL A 158 -3.34 -13.29 -4.06
C VAL A 158 -2.70 -14.26 -3.06
N TYR A 159 -3.09 -14.15 -1.80
CA TYR A 159 -2.52 -14.92 -0.69
C TYR A 159 -3.62 -15.75 -0.02
N ASP A 160 -3.21 -16.80 0.67
CA ASP A 160 -4.14 -17.56 1.51
C ASP A 160 -4.30 -16.88 2.89
N ALA A 161 -5.16 -17.44 3.72
CA ALA A 161 -5.48 -16.91 5.05
C ALA A 161 -4.28 -16.82 6.01
N TYR A 162 -3.14 -17.43 5.65
CA TYR A 162 -1.91 -17.37 6.44
C TYR A 162 -0.87 -16.43 5.80
N GLY A 163 -1.23 -15.73 4.73
CA GLY A 163 -0.33 -14.82 4.03
C GLY A 163 0.68 -15.53 3.11
N LEU A 164 0.45 -16.81 2.79
CA LEU A 164 1.29 -17.55 1.84
C LEU A 164 0.75 -17.40 0.42
N PRO A 165 1.60 -17.36 -0.60
CA PRO A 165 1.14 -17.18 -1.98
C PRO A 165 0.11 -18.24 -2.42
N GLY A 166 -0.99 -17.78 -2.96
CA GLY A 166 -2.07 -18.64 -3.48
C GLY A 166 -3.45 -18.14 -3.07
N ALA A 167 -4.28 -17.77 -4.05
CA ALA A 167 -5.65 -17.31 -3.84
C ALA A 167 -6.49 -18.38 -3.13
N ASN A 168 -7.35 -17.96 -2.20
CA ASN A 168 -8.22 -18.87 -1.44
C ASN A 168 -9.72 -18.59 -1.65
N GLY A 169 -10.07 -17.65 -2.52
CA GLY A 169 -11.46 -17.27 -2.81
C GLY A 169 -11.99 -16.16 -1.91
N ILE A 170 -11.12 -15.58 -1.05
CA ILE A 170 -11.46 -14.52 -0.11
C ILE A 170 -10.47 -13.38 -0.34
N PRO A 171 -10.95 -12.11 -0.48
CA PRO A 171 -10.00 -11.00 -0.65
C PRO A 171 -8.99 -10.92 0.50
N ASP A 172 -7.73 -10.64 0.18
CA ASP A 172 -6.62 -10.62 1.15
C ASP A 172 -6.93 -9.75 2.37
N ILE A 173 -7.57 -8.60 2.17
CA ILE A 173 -7.94 -7.72 3.28
C ILE A 173 -8.98 -8.37 4.20
N VAL A 174 -9.88 -9.20 3.65
CA VAL A 174 -10.91 -9.90 4.46
C VAL A 174 -10.26 -10.97 5.34
N ASP A 175 -9.23 -11.65 4.84
CA ASP A 175 -8.44 -12.58 5.67
C ASP A 175 -7.77 -11.84 6.83
N GLU A 176 -7.19 -10.66 6.59
CA GLU A 176 -6.56 -9.85 7.65
C GLU A 176 -7.62 -9.32 8.65
N ILE A 177 -8.78 -8.88 8.15
CA ILE A 177 -9.91 -8.46 8.98
C ILE A 177 -10.33 -9.61 9.90
N LYS A 178 -10.49 -10.80 9.33
CA LYS A 178 -10.87 -11.99 10.11
C LYS A 178 -9.83 -12.32 11.18
N TRP A 179 -8.53 -12.21 10.84
CA TRP A 179 -7.43 -12.44 11.80
C TRP A 179 -7.59 -11.51 13.02
N GLY A 180 -7.84 -10.23 12.79
CA GLY A 180 -8.06 -9.26 13.86
C GLY A 180 -9.31 -9.55 14.68
N LEU A 181 -10.43 -9.85 13.99
CA LEU A 181 -11.70 -10.15 14.66
C LEU A 181 -11.63 -11.45 15.47
N ASP A 182 -10.91 -12.47 14.99
CA ASP A 182 -10.69 -13.71 15.74
C ASP A 182 -9.98 -13.43 17.06
N TRP A 183 -8.94 -12.57 17.02
CA TRP A 183 -8.20 -12.21 18.22
C TRP A 183 -9.06 -11.38 19.17
N LEU A 184 -9.76 -10.37 18.67
CA LEU A 184 -10.67 -9.55 19.50
C LEU A 184 -11.75 -10.44 20.14
N ASN A 185 -12.23 -11.44 19.43
CA ASN A 185 -13.21 -12.39 19.95
C ASN A 185 -12.66 -13.20 21.11
N ARG A 186 -11.37 -13.59 21.07
CA ARG A 186 -10.68 -14.29 22.17
C ARG A 186 -10.42 -13.35 23.36
N MET A 187 -10.10 -12.09 23.09
CA MET A 187 -9.84 -11.07 24.12
C MET A 187 -11.13 -10.60 24.81
N ASN A 188 -12.31 -10.97 24.27
CA ASN A 188 -13.61 -10.74 24.88
C ASN A 188 -14.36 -12.09 24.92
N PRO A 189 -13.93 -13.05 25.77
CA PRO A 189 -14.44 -14.42 25.70
C PRO A 189 -15.89 -14.61 26.13
N SER A 190 -16.41 -13.74 27.00
CA SER A 190 -17.79 -13.85 27.46
C SER A 190 -18.33 -12.49 27.89
N LYS A 191 -19.63 -12.43 28.08
CA LYS A 191 -20.33 -11.20 28.46
C LYS A 191 -19.72 -10.58 29.73
N GLY A 192 -19.28 -9.32 29.63
CA GLY A 192 -18.68 -8.57 30.74
C GLY A 192 -17.25 -8.95 31.05
N GLU A 193 -16.66 -9.88 30.32
CA GLU A 193 -15.26 -10.26 30.47
C GLU A 193 -14.46 -9.78 29.26
N MET A 194 -13.62 -8.78 29.47
CA MET A 194 -12.79 -8.23 28.37
C MET A 194 -11.41 -7.85 28.88
N TYR A 195 -10.48 -7.89 27.97
CA TYR A 195 -9.06 -7.65 28.19
C TYR A 195 -8.59 -6.56 27.22
N ASN A 196 -7.56 -5.78 27.57
CA ASN A 196 -7.08 -4.69 26.70
C ASN A 196 -5.63 -4.78 26.27
N GLN A 197 -4.86 -5.75 26.84
CA GLN A 197 -3.41 -5.78 26.58
C GLN A 197 -2.87 -7.20 26.80
N ILE A 198 -1.91 -7.62 25.97
CA ILE A 198 -1.07 -8.81 26.20
C ILE A 198 0.37 -8.35 26.28
N ALA A 199 1.13 -8.89 27.25
CA ALA A 199 2.49 -8.52 27.61
C ALA A 199 2.55 -7.12 28.22
N ASP A 200 3.75 -6.61 28.45
CA ASP A 200 4.01 -5.28 28.99
C ASP A 200 5.45 -4.87 28.67
N ASP A 201 5.85 -3.67 29.11
CA ASP A 201 7.11 -3.04 28.77
C ASP A 201 8.39 -3.77 29.26
N ARG A 202 8.25 -4.96 29.89
CA ARG A 202 9.39 -5.87 30.09
C ARG A 202 9.89 -6.38 28.72
N ASP A 203 9.06 -6.30 27.70
CA ASP A 203 9.40 -6.64 26.32
C ASP A 203 10.48 -5.73 25.70
N HIS A 204 10.52 -4.46 26.12
CA HIS A 204 11.42 -3.45 25.53
C HIS A 204 12.89 -3.68 25.93
N LYS A 205 13.47 -4.81 25.55
CA LYS A 205 14.86 -5.20 25.90
C LYS A 205 15.64 -5.65 24.68
N GLY A 206 15.80 -4.75 23.72
CA GLY A 206 16.56 -5.02 22.50
C GLY A 206 15.75 -5.77 21.45
N PHE A 207 16.33 -5.90 20.29
CA PHE A 207 15.66 -6.52 19.13
C PHE A 207 15.70 -8.05 19.24
N LYS A 208 14.57 -8.69 18.96
CA LYS A 208 14.43 -10.13 18.91
C LYS A 208 13.29 -10.49 17.94
N LEU A 209 13.41 -11.59 17.26
CA LEU A 209 12.30 -12.11 16.44
C LEU A 209 11.21 -12.65 17.39
N PRO A 210 9.93 -12.58 17.00
CA PRO A 210 8.84 -13.07 17.85
C PRO A 210 9.00 -14.52 18.30
N SER A 211 9.50 -15.41 17.45
CA SER A 211 9.74 -16.83 17.81
C SER A 211 10.88 -17.00 18.83
N GLN A 212 11.69 -15.95 19.04
CA GLN A 212 12.83 -15.95 19.96
C GLN A 212 12.50 -15.27 21.30
N ASP A 213 11.24 -14.87 21.51
CA ASP A 213 10.87 -14.20 22.76
C ASP A 213 10.80 -15.22 23.91
N HIS A 214 11.76 -15.09 24.83
CA HIS A 214 11.83 -15.95 26.01
C HIS A 214 11.78 -15.12 27.31
N ILE A 215 11.13 -13.97 27.28
CA ILE A 215 10.97 -13.12 28.47
C ILE A 215 10.18 -13.89 29.53
N ASP A 216 10.61 -13.77 30.77
CA ASP A 216 9.91 -14.33 31.91
C ASP A 216 8.99 -13.29 32.53
N TYR A 217 7.72 -13.45 32.35
CA TYR A 217 6.68 -12.56 32.89
C TYR A 217 6.23 -12.98 34.30
N GLY A 218 6.92 -13.95 34.90
CA GLY A 218 6.60 -14.45 36.24
C GLY A 218 6.08 -15.88 36.28
N TRP A 219 5.95 -16.50 35.11
CA TRP A 219 5.48 -17.88 34.97
C TRP A 219 6.52 -18.80 34.32
N GLY A 220 7.73 -18.28 34.15
CA GLY A 220 8.84 -19.00 33.51
C GLY A 220 9.08 -18.50 32.07
N LYS A 221 10.32 -18.64 31.61
CA LYS A 221 10.75 -18.16 30.29
C LYS A 221 9.94 -18.84 29.17
N GLY A 222 9.33 -18.04 28.31
CA GLY A 222 8.61 -18.50 27.13
C GLY A 222 7.35 -19.33 27.42
N THR A 223 6.80 -19.23 28.64
CA THR A 223 5.61 -20.02 29.04
C THR A 223 4.28 -19.32 28.78
N GLY A 224 4.31 -18.05 28.45
CA GLY A 224 3.12 -17.23 28.19
C GLY A 224 3.21 -15.89 28.87
N ARG A 225 2.45 -14.93 28.35
CA ARG A 225 2.52 -13.52 28.72
C ARG A 225 1.28 -13.12 29.54
N PRO A 226 1.33 -12.01 30.31
CA PRO A 226 0.14 -11.54 31.04
C PRO A 226 -0.90 -11.01 30.06
N VAL A 227 -2.18 -11.29 30.36
CA VAL A 227 -3.32 -10.71 29.67
C VAL A 227 -4.09 -9.84 30.68
N TYR A 228 -4.27 -8.57 30.35
CA TYR A 228 -4.70 -7.53 31.30
C TYR A 228 -6.22 -7.36 31.26
N TYR A 229 -6.87 -7.72 32.34
CA TYR A 229 -8.32 -7.61 32.51
C TYR A 229 -8.75 -6.14 32.64
N CYS A 230 -9.82 -5.72 31.96
CA CYS A 230 -10.40 -4.39 32.04
C CYS A 230 -11.18 -4.24 33.35
N SER A 231 -10.49 -3.88 34.42
CA SER A 231 -11.07 -3.81 35.76
C SER A 231 -11.91 -2.56 36.00
N GLY A 232 -11.82 -1.55 35.12
CA GLY A 232 -12.45 -0.26 35.29
C GLY A 232 -11.85 0.60 36.40
N LYS A 233 -10.69 0.21 36.93
CA LYS A 233 -9.98 0.89 38.00
C LYS A 233 -8.49 1.01 37.70
N PRO A 234 -7.79 2.01 38.27
CA PRO A 234 -6.35 2.13 38.09
C PRO A 234 -5.62 0.83 38.39
N GLN A 235 -4.68 0.49 37.52
CA GLN A 235 -3.84 -0.71 37.63
C GLN A 235 -2.45 -0.25 38.04
N VAL A 236 -1.99 -0.77 39.17
CA VAL A 236 -0.69 -0.40 39.76
C VAL A 236 0.24 -1.61 39.71
N ARG A 237 1.44 -1.41 39.17
CA ARG A 237 2.46 -2.46 39.19
C ARG A 237 3.82 -1.80 39.40
N GLY A 238 4.49 -2.21 40.46
CA GLY A 238 5.73 -1.53 40.86
C GLY A 238 5.44 -0.08 41.27
N GLU A 239 6.15 0.83 40.65
CA GLU A 239 6.04 2.28 40.89
C GLU A 239 5.05 2.99 39.96
N PHE A 240 4.47 2.27 39.00
CA PHE A 240 3.70 2.86 37.90
C PHE A 240 2.20 2.56 38.11
N SER A 241 1.39 3.53 37.78
CA SER A 241 -0.06 3.40 37.83
C SER A 241 -0.69 4.10 36.64
N ASN A 242 -1.63 3.42 35.97
CA ASN A 242 -2.44 4.09 34.95
C ASN A 242 -3.58 4.86 35.59
N ALA A 243 -4.28 5.66 34.81
CA ALA A 243 -5.39 6.52 35.27
C ALA A 243 -6.76 6.00 34.79
N THR A 244 -6.91 4.68 34.70
CA THR A 244 -8.17 4.03 34.29
C THR A 244 -9.32 4.49 35.18
N THR A 245 -10.46 4.86 34.58
CA THR A 245 -11.66 5.34 35.28
C THR A 245 -12.90 4.52 34.97
N GLY A 246 -12.85 3.67 33.94
CA GLY A 246 -13.95 2.84 33.48
C GLY A 246 -13.49 1.85 32.43
N VAL A 247 -14.42 1.32 31.64
CA VAL A 247 -14.09 0.39 30.55
C VAL A 247 -14.65 0.83 29.21
N ALA A 248 -15.33 1.98 29.15
CA ALA A 248 -16.10 2.36 27.96
C ALA A 248 -15.23 2.56 26.71
N SER A 249 -14.00 3.10 26.85
CA SER A 249 -13.12 3.27 25.70
C SER A 249 -12.78 1.93 25.01
N THR A 250 -12.48 0.90 25.81
CA THR A 250 -12.19 -0.44 25.27
C THR A 250 -13.48 -1.15 24.79
N ALA A 251 -14.56 -1.03 25.57
CA ALA A 251 -15.84 -1.67 25.24
C ALA A 251 -16.43 -1.11 23.94
N GLY A 252 -16.32 0.20 23.71
CA GLY A 252 -16.75 0.86 22.46
C GLY A 252 -15.98 0.33 21.26
N LYS A 253 -14.67 0.15 21.41
CA LYS A 253 -13.81 -0.40 20.35
C LYS A 253 -14.23 -1.84 19.99
N TYR A 254 -14.49 -2.67 21.01
CA TYR A 254 -15.03 -4.03 20.77
C TYR A 254 -16.38 -3.97 20.04
N ALA A 255 -17.30 -3.13 20.54
CA ALA A 255 -18.66 -3.07 20.01
C ALA A 255 -18.67 -2.61 18.55
N SER A 256 -17.93 -1.55 18.23
CA SER A 256 -17.87 -1.04 16.85
C SER A 256 -17.24 -2.06 15.91
N CYS A 257 -16.14 -2.72 16.33
CA CYS A 257 -15.49 -3.75 15.51
C CYS A 257 -16.39 -4.95 15.27
N PHE A 258 -17.05 -5.44 16.32
CA PHE A 258 -17.94 -6.60 16.19
C PHE A 258 -19.16 -6.28 15.32
N ALA A 259 -19.73 -5.08 15.47
CA ALA A 259 -20.91 -4.70 14.66
C ALA A 259 -20.56 -4.60 13.17
N LEU A 260 -19.46 -3.91 12.83
CA LEU A 260 -19.02 -3.83 11.42
C LEU A 260 -18.49 -5.18 10.92
N GLY A 261 -17.82 -5.94 11.78
CA GLY A 261 -17.34 -7.29 11.47
C GLY A 261 -18.47 -8.23 11.08
N ALA A 262 -19.62 -8.14 11.78
CA ALA A 262 -20.79 -8.93 11.44
C ALA A 262 -21.28 -8.59 10.02
N GLU A 263 -21.25 -7.31 9.63
CA GLU A 263 -21.65 -6.88 8.28
C GLU A 263 -20.67 -7.40 7.20
N ILE A 264 -19.38 -7.27 7.44
CA ILE A 264 -18.33 -7.66 6.47
C ILE A 264 -18.29 -9.19 6.30
N LEU A 265 -18.35 -9.93 7.41
CA LEU A 265 -18.12 -11.38 7.38
C LEU A 265 -19.35 -12.20 7.01
N LYS A 266 -20.55 -11.62 6.94
CA LYS A 266 -21.78 -12.37 6.68
C LYS A 266 -21.74 -13.23 5.40
N ASP A 267 -21.04 -12.74 4.37
CA ASP A 267 -20.96 -13.43 3.08
C ASP A 267 -19.82 -14.48 3.03
N PHE A 268 -18.90 -14.45 4.00
CA PHE A 268 -17.74 -15.33 4.07
C PHE A 268 -17.84 -16.32 5.24
N TYR A 269 -18.30 -15.84 6.41
CA TYR A 269 -18.30 -16.59 7.67
C TYR A 269 -19.60 -16.29 8.45
N PRO A 270 -20.77 -16.73 7.97
CA PRO A 270 -22.07 -16.31 8.55
C PRO A 270 -22.25 -16.66 10.04
N ASP A 271 -21.80 -17.84 10.50
CA ASP A 271 -21.92 -18.22 11.92
C ASP A 271 -21.11 -17.27 12.83
N MET A 272 -19.95 -16.85 12.37
CA MET A 272 -19.14 -15.89 13.10
C MET A 272 -19.82 -14.52 13.12
N ALA A 273 -20.36 -14.09 11.98
CA ALA A 273 -21.06 -12.79 11.85
C ALA A 273 -22.21 -12.70 12.86
N ASP A 274 -23.04 -13.76 12.98
CA ASP A 274 -24.13 -13.81 13.95
C ASP A 274 -23.62 -13.67 15.40
N THR A 275 -22.54 -14.38 15.72
CA THR A 275 -21.89 -14.32 17.04
C THR A 275 -21.40 -12.90 17.34
N LEU A 276 -20.72 -12.26 16.35
CA LEU A 276 -20.16 -10.92 16.51
C LEU A 276 -21.26 -9.88 16.78
N LEU A 277 -22.41 -9.97 16.12
CA LEU A 277 -23.48 -9.00 16.36
C LEU A 277 -24.05 -9.09 17.77
N VAL A 278 -24.17 -10.29 18.33
CA VAL A 278 -24.57 -10.49 19.73
C VAL A 278 -23.53 -9.85 20.66
N LYS A 279 -22.26 -10.14 20.44
CA LYS A 279 -21.15 -9.64 21.27
C LYS A 279 -21.02 -8.11 21.16
N ALA A 280 -21.30 -7.54 19.98
CA ALA A 280 -21.30 -6.08 19.81
C ALA A 280 -22.26 -5.41 20.78
N ARG A 281 -23.49 -5.95 20.89
CA ARG A 281 -24.50 -5.43 21.83
C ARG A 281 -24.04 -5.59 23.28
N GLU A 282 -23.51 -6.76 23.61
CA GLU A 282 -23.04 -7.03 24.99
C GLU A 282 -21.89 -6.10 25.39
N ALA A 283 -20.91 -5.90 24.50
CA ALA A 283 -19.80 -4.99 24.74
C ALA A 283 -20.28 -3.55 24.88
N TYR A 284 -21.18 -3.11 24.00
CA TYR A 284 -21.75 -1.77 24.05
C TYR A 284 -22.40 -1.49 25.42
N TRP A 285 -23.31 -2.38 25.85
CA TRP A 285 -24.01 -2.18 27.14
C TRP A 285 -23.06 -2.32 28.32
N HIS A 286 -22.00 -3.11 28.23
CA HIS A 286 -20.99 -3.18 29.28
C HIS A 286 -20.25 -1.83 29.41
N GLY A 287 -19.87 -1.20 28.28
CA GLY A 287 -19.25 0.13 28.28
C GLY A 287 -20.19 1.21 28.82
N ALA A 288 -21.44 1.24 28.34
CA ALA A 288 -22.43 2.22 28.75
C ALA A 288 -22.71 2.18 30.26
N ASN A 289 -22.64 0.98 30.87
CA ASN A 289 -22.83 0.81 32.29
C ASN A 289 -21.56 1.07 33.13
N ASN A 290 -20.39 1.19 32.50
CA ASN A 290 -19.11 1.38 33.18
C ASN A 290 -18.30 2.48 32.45
N PRO A 291 -18.83 3.72 32.43
CA PRO A 291 -18.24 4.82 31.66
C PRO A 291 -16.84 5.21 32.15
N GLY A 292 -15.99 5.62 31.19
CA GLY A 292 -14.64 6.05 31.48
C GLY A 292 -13.61 5.36 30.62
N VAL A 293 -12.35 5.73 30.79
CA VAL A 293 -11.22 5.21 29.99
C VAL A 293 -10.60 3.98 30.65
N CYS A 294 -10.13 3.05 29.81
CA CYS A 294 -9.36 1.87 30.22
C CYS A 294 -7.97 1.95 29.59
N GLN A 295 -7.01 2.48 30.33
CA GLN A 295 -5.63 2.69 29.84
C GLN A 295 -4.83 1.39 29.91
N THR A 296 -3.74 1.30 29.15
CA THR A 296 -2.79 0.19 29.21
C THR A 296 -1.96 0.30 30.49
N ALA A 297 -1.17 -0.75 30.79
CA ALA A 297 -0.41 -0.83 32.06
C ALA A 297 1.07 -1.09 31.76
N SER A 298 1.96 -0.48 32.55
CA SER A 298 3.41 -0.68 32.45
C SER A 298 3.96 -1.27 33.74
N VAL A 299 5.18 -1.82 33.69
CA VAL A 299 5.85 -2.50 34.80
C VAL A 299 7.25 -1.94 35.07
N VAL A 300 7.99 -1.58 34.02
CA VAL A 300 9.40 -1.20 34.11
C VAL A 300 9.61 0.32 33.96
N SER A 301 8.80 0.97 33.15
CA SER A 301 8.88 2.41 32.88
C SER A 301 7.45 2.99 32.79
N PRO A 302 7.30 4.31 32.83
CA PRO A 302 5.96 4.90 32.74
C PRO A 302 5.47 4.96 31.27
N TYR A 303 5.61 3.87 30.52
CA TYR A 303 5.19 3.77 29.12
C TYR A 303 3.80 3.15 29.06
N ILE A 304 2.80 3.99 28.82
CA ILE A 304 1.40 3.55 28.69
C ILE A 304 0.72 4.34 27.56
N TYR A 305 -0.31 3.75 26.99
CA TYR A 305 -1.22 4.47 26.08
C TYR A 305 -2.23 5.20 26.98
N GLU A 306 -2.09 6.51 27.03
CA GLU A 306 -2.77 7.37 28.02
C GLU A 306 -4.12 7.91 27.54
N GLU A 307 -4.95 7.05 26.92
CA GLU A 307 -6.28 7.47 26.46
C GLU A 307 -6.98 8.33 27.52
N CYS A 308 -7.51 9.48 27.08
CA CYS A 308 -8.26 10.41 27.95
C CYS A 308 -9.71 10.61 27.50
N ASN A 309 -10.09 10.10 26.34
CA ASN A 309 -11.46 10.16 25.82
C ASN A 309 -12.04 8.75 25.70
N TRP A 310 -13.35 8.65 25.66
CA TRP A 310 -14.09 7.40 25.53
C TRP A 310 -15.46 7.61 24.88
N THR A 311 -15.93 8.86 24.80
CA THR A 311 -17.25 9.15 24.23
C THR A 311 -17.25 8.97 22.71
N ASP A 312 -16.13 9.23 22.05
CA ASP A 312 -15.94 8.97 20.63
C ASP A 312 -16.01 7.47 20.30
N ASP A 313 -15.47 6.61 21.17
CA ASP A 313 -15.56 5.15 21.01
C ASP A 313 -17.00 4.67 21.16
N MET A 314 -17.70 5.21 22.15
CA MET A 314 -19.12 4.85 22.38
C MET A 314 -20.02 5.43 21.29
N GLU A 315 -19.71 6.62 20.77
CA GLU A 315 -20.38 7.21 19.61
C GLU A 315 -20.28 6.27 18.41
N LEU A 316 -19.05 5.85 18.08
CA LEU A 316 -18.80 4.95 16.94
C LEU A 316 -19.53 3.63 17.14
N ALA A 317 -19.46 3.06 18.34
CA ALA A 317 -20.14 1.80 18.67
C ALA A 317 -21.64 1.92 18.48
N ALA A 318 -22.25 2.98 19.02
CA ALA A 318 -23.69 3.19 18.94
C ALA A 318 -24.14 3.39 17.50
N VAL A 319 -23.46 4.28 16.73
CA VAL A 319 -23.89 4.52 15.35
C VAL A 319 -23.68 3.28 14.47
N GLN A 320 -22.61 2.49 14.73
CA GLN A 320 -22.39 1.25 13.98
C GLN A 320 -23.48 0.22 14.30
N LEU A 321 -23.89 0.10 15.57
CA LEU A 321 -25.01 -0.75 15.95
C LEU A 321 -26.31 -0.28 15.28
N TYR A 322 -26.55 1.03 15.21
CA TYR A 322 -27.71 1.56 14.48
C TYR A 322 -27.68 1.14 13.00
N VAL A 323 -26.52 1.29 12.36
CA VAL A 323 -26.35 0.91 10.93
C VAL A 323 -26.63 -0.59 10.73
N SER A 324 -26.09 -1.43 11.63
CA SER A 324 -26.22 -2.89 11.51
C SER A 324 -27.60 -3.43 11.89
N THR A 325 -28.38 -2.73 12.74
CA THR A 325 -29.64 -3.26 13.30
C THR A 325 -30.88 -2.46 12.94
N GLY A 326 -30.71 -1.18 12.57
CA GLY A 326 -31.83 -0.26 12.33
C GLY A 326 -32.49 0.27 13.62
N GLU A 327 -32.00 -0.07 14.82
CA GLU A 327 -32.60 0.33 16.09
C GLU A 327 -32.31 1.80 16.39
N THR A 328 -33.34 2.63 16.37
CA THR A 328 -33.23 4.09 16.51
C THR A 328 -32.74 4.55 17.90
N SER A 329 -32.86 3.71 18.92
CA SER A 329 -32.27 4.02 20.24
C SER A 329 -30.77 4.20 20.16
N PHE A 330 -30.08 3.35 19.39
CA PHE A 330 -28.63 3.47 19.19
C PHE A 330 -28.27 4.77 18.46
N LEU A 331 -29.09 5.22 17.51
CA LEU A 331 -28.84 6.51 16.84
C LEU A 331 -28.94 7.67 17.84
N GLN A 332 -29.94 7.62 18.75
CA GLN A 332 -30.12 8.66 19.76
C GLN A 332 -28.92 8.71 20.71
N GLU A 333 -28.45 7.54 21.17
CA GLU A 333 -27.29 7.45 22.05
C GLU A 333 -26.00 7.92 21.35
N ALA A 334 -25.82 7.56 20.07
CA ALA A 334 -24.66 8.03 19.29
C ALA A 334 -24.61 9.55 19.22
N VAL A 335 -25.77 10.19 18.97
CA VAL A 335 -25.88 11.66 18.91
C VAL A 335 -25.50 12.25 20.29
N GLU A 336 -25.96 11.65 21.39
CA GLU A 336 -25.62 12.14 22.74
C GLU A 336 -24.11 12.04 22.99
N TYR A 337 -23.49 10.88 22.70
CA TYR A 337 -22.05 10.70 22.88
C TYR A 337 -21.24 11.69 22.02
N GLY A 338 -21.61 11.85 20.73
CA GLY A 338 -20.90 12.75 19.82
C GLY A 338 -20.97 14.23 20.22
N ARG A 339 -22.00 14.61 20.97
CA ARG A 339 -22.12 15.99 21.51
C ARG A 339 -21.18 16.26 22.66
N PHE A 340 -20.68 15.24 23.36
CA PHE A 340 -19.68 15.42 24.40
C PHE A 340 -18.32 15.81 23.85
N GLU A 341 -18.00 15.36 22.61
CA GLU A 341 -16.72 15.67 21.97
C GLU A 341 -16.95 16.11 20.52
N PRO A 342 -17.48 17.34 20.31
CA PRO A 342 -17.80 17.82 18.95
C PRO A 342 -16.59 17.91 18.00
N VAL A 343 -15.38 18.03 18.55
CA VAL A 343 -14.12 18.05 17.78
C VAL A 343 -13.10 17.24 18.55
N THR A 344 -12.47 16.27 17.90
CA THR A 344 -11.40 15.47 18.50
C THR A 344 -10.28 16.41 18.98
N PRO A 345 -9.89 16.35 20.26
CA PRO A 345 -9.07 17.42 20.86
C PRO A 345 -7.71 17.68 20.21
N TRP A 346 -7.05 16.65 19.64
CA TRP A 346 -5.75 16.86 18.99
C TRP A 346 -5.80 17.87 17.85
N MET A 347 -6.97 18.03 17.22
CA MET A 347 -7.11 18.95 16.07
C MET A 347 -6.88 20.41 16.48
N GLY A 348 -7.14 20.75 17.75
CA GLY A 348 -6.88 22.06 18.30
C GLY A 348 -5.60 22.18 19.10
N ALA A 349 -4.82 21.10 19.23
CA ALA A 349 -3.66 21.02 20.11
C ALA A 349 -2.34 20.95 19.32
N ASP A 350 -1.25 21.33 19.98
CA ASP A 350 0.11 21.24 19.44
C ASP A 350 1.00 20.27 20.24
N SER A 351 0.44 19.67 21.30
CA SER A 351 1.15 18.71 22.13
C SER A 351 0.15 17.72 22.73
N ALA A 352 0.60 16.50 22.99
CA ALA A 352 -0.21 15.45 23.57
C ALA A 352 0.66 14.39 24.23
N ARG A 353 0.12 13.69 25.21
CA ARG A 353 0.72 12.48 25.74
C ARG A 353 0.51 11.35 24.73
N HIS A 354 1.27 10.29 24.84
CA HIS A 354 1.27 9.16 23.92
C HIS A 354 -0.14 8.52 23.83
N TYR A 355 -0.72 8.52 22.66
CA TYR A 355 -2.08 8.01 22.34
C TYR A 355 -3.19 8.66 23.19
N GLN A 356 -2.99 9.89 23.65
CA GLN A 356 -3.92 10.55 24.57
C GLN A 356 -5.36 10.66 24.01
N TRP A 357 -5.51 10.93 22.75
CA TRP A 357 -6.81 11.14 22.09
C TRP A 357 -7.01 10.16 20.92
N TYR A 358 -6.69 8.91 21.16
CA TYR A 358 -6.77 7.85 20.17
C TYR A 358 -8.16 7.20 20.19
N PRO A 359 -8.73 6.83 19.02
CA PRO A 359 -8.18 6.96 17.67
C PRO A 359 -8.20 8.41 17.15
N PHE A 360 -7.32 8.72 16.21
CA PHE A 360 -7.11 10.09 15.77
C PHE A 360 -8.15 10.57 14.74
N ILE A 361 -9.03 9.69 14.28
CA ILE A 361 -10.14 10.02 13.39
C ILE A 361 -11.46 9.62 14.03
N ASN A 362 -12.41 10.56 14.09
CA ASN A 362 -13.73 10.26 14.65
C ASN A 362 -14.68 9.82 13.50
N LEU A 363 -14.71 8.49 13.23
CA LEU A 363 -15.63 7.93 12.25
C LEU A 363 -17.08 7.91 12.74
N GLY A 364 -17.32 8.00 14.04
CA GLY A 364 -18.67 8.20 14.60
C GLY A 364 -19.33 9.45 14.01
N HIS A 365 -18.61 10.56 14.02
CA HIS A 365 -19.08 11.81 13.39
C HIS A 365 -19.39 11.63 11.91
N TYR A 366 -18.53 10.90 11.18
CA TYR A 366 -18.76 10.64 9.75
C TYR A 366 -20.06 9.85 9.54
N HIS A 367 -20.28 8.78 10.31
CA HIS A 367 -21.49 7.99 10.18
C HIS A 367 -22.73 8.81 10.55
N LEU A 368 -22.67 9.62 11.61
CA LEU A 368 -23.79 10.51 11.99
C LEU A 368 -24.05 11.59 10.93
N ALA A 369 -22.99 12.11 10.29
CA ALA A 369 -23.14 13.07 9.19
C ALA A 369 -23.74 12.41 7.93
N SER A 370 -23.73 11.06 7.87
CA SER A 370 -24.23 10.30 6.71
C SER A 370 -25.67 9.82 6.88
N VAL A 371 -26.32 10.02 8.07
CA VAL A 371 -27.68 9.54 8.28
C VAL A 371 -28.72 10.38 7.53
N SER A 372 -29.91 9.82 7.31
CA SER A 372 -30.99 10.47 6.58
C SER A 372 -31.64 11.65 7.32
N ASP A 373 -31.54 11.70 8.67
CA ASP A 373 -32.05 12.84 9.43
C ASP A 373 -31.19 14.07 9.15
N SER A 374 -31.76 15.06 8.46
CA SER A 374 -31.03 16.24 8.00
C SER A 374 -30.52 17.14 9.14
N ARG A 375 -31.10 17.07 10.35
CA ARG A 375 -30.64 17.85 11.49
C ARG A 375 -29.36 17.23 12.05
N ILE A 376 -29.37 15.92 12.24
CA ILE A 376 -28.21 15.17 12.71
C ILE A 376 -27.07 15.28 11.68
N SER A 377 -27.38 15.01 10.41
CA SER A 377 -26.40 15.07 9.33
C SER A 377 -25.71 16.45 9.27
N LYS A 378 -26.48 17.55 9.34
CA LYS A 378 -25.92 18.90 9.31
C LYS A 378 -25.10 19.23 10.57
N GLU A 379 -25.54 18.74 11.76
CA GLU A 379 -24.84 18.95 13.01
C GLU A 379 -23.44 18.31 12.95
N PHE A 380 -23.38 17.03 12.61
CA PHE A 380 -22.11 16.29 12.62
C PHE A 380 -21.24 16.64 11.40
N GLY A 381 -21.83 17.06 10.28
CA GLY A 381 -21.09 17.66 9.17
C GLY A 381 -20.37 18.96 9.59
N ARG A 382 -21.01 19.78 10.42
CA ARG A 382 -20.36 20.99 10.98
C ARG A 382 -19.24 20.61 11.97
N ASN A 383 -19.43 19.57 12.77
CA ASN A 383 -18.40 19.10 13.71
C ASN A 383 -17.14 18.65 12.95
N LEU A 384 -17.31 17.81 11.90
CA LEU A 384 -16.21 17.41 11.02
C LEU A 384 -15.48 18.61 10.44
N ARG A 385 -16.26 19.56 9.89
CA ARG A 385 -15.70 20.79 9.32
C ARG A 385 -14.90 21.58 10.37
N SER A 386 -15.44 21.72 11.58
CA SER A 386 -14.78 22.50 12.64
C SER A 386 -13.40 21.93 13.01
N GLY A 387 -13.27 20.61 13.05
CA GLY A 387 -11.99 19.97 13.27
C GLY A 387 -11.00 20.22 12.12
N ILE A 388 -11.46 19.98 10.87
CA ILE A 388 -10.65 20.22 9.68
C ILE A 388 -10.18 21.67 9.63
N GLU A 389 -11.10 22.64 9.92
CA GLU A 389 -10.79 24.06 9.88
C GLU A 389 -9.63 24.43 10.81
N ARG A 390 -9.60 23.87 12.04
CA ARG A 390 -8.52 24.13 13.00
C ARG A 390 -7.15 23.71 12.45
N VAL A 391 -7.10 22.51 11.84
CA VAL A 391 -5.87 22.01 11.23
C VAL A 391 -5.50 22.83 9.98
N TYR A 392 -6.50 23.19 9.18
CA TYR A 392 -6.30 24.00 7.96
C TYR A 392 -5.74 25.39 8.29
N GLU A 393 -6.27 26.05 9.35
CA GLU A 393 -5.75 27.34 9.80
C GLU A 393 -4.27 27.24 10.20
N ARG A 394 -3.93 26.19 10.97
CA ARG A 394 -2.54 25.94 11.37
C ARG A 394 -1.64 25.65 10.15
N ALA A 395 -2.18 24.94 9.15
CA ALA A 395 -1.47 24.57 7.93
C ALA A 395 -1.05 25.78 7.10
N GLN A 396 -1.78 26.92 7.19
CA GLN A 396 -1.47 28.11 6.41
C GLN A 396 -0.08 28.67 6.69
N GLY A 397 0.46 28.41 7.89
CA GLY A 397 1.82 28.82 8.27
C GLY A 397 2.92 27.86 7.80
N ASN A 398 2.57 26.70 7.28
CA ASN A 398 3.51 25.65 6.92
C ASN A 398 3.73 25.62 5.40
N PRO A 399 4.99 25.61 4.92
CA PRO A 399 5.25 25.62 3.47
C PRO A 399 4.74 24.38 2.74
N PHE A 400 4.52 23.26 3.44
CA PHE A 400 3.97 22.02 2.88
C PHE A 400 2.45 21.91 3.09
N LEU A 401 1.83 22.95 3.60
CA LEU A 401 0.39 22.97 3.94
C LEU A 401 0.02 21.82 4.89
N ASN A 402 0.95 21.48 5.78
CA ASN A 402 0.79 20.42 6.78
C ASN A 402 0.55 21.07 8.15
N GLY A 403 -0.68 20.98 8.67
CA GLY A 403 -1.08 21.52 9.98
C GLY A 403 -1.05 20.50 11.10
N ILE A 404 -0.39 19.35 10.89
CA ILE A 404 -0.32 18.28 11.88
C ILE A 404 0.72 18.65 12.94
N PRO A 405 0.41 18.52 14.26
CA PRO A 405 1.43 18.73 15.28
C PRO A 405 2.49 17.61 15.21
N ALA A 406 3.75 17.97 15.40
CA ALA A 406 4.87 17.03 15.31
C ALA A 406 5.03 16.29 16.65
N ILE A 407 3.99 15.59 17.04
CA ILE A 407 3.92 14.76 18.26
C ILE A 407 4.11 13.29 17.87
N TRP A 408 4.25 12.41 18.84
CA TRP A 408 4.45 10.99 18.61
C TRP A 408 3.36 10.45 17.66
N CYS A 409 3.75 9.64 16.68
CA CYS A 409 2.88 9.07 15.64
C CYS A 409 2.24 10.15 14.75
N SER A 410 3.00 11.20 14.41
CA SER A 410 2.48 12.30 13.58
C SER A 410 1.98 11.85 12.20
N ASN A 411 2.54 10.76 11.64
CA ASN A 411 2.05 10.21 10.38
C ASN A 411 0.65 9.58 10.53
N ASN A 412 0.34 8.97 11.69
CA ASN A 412 -1.02 8.48 11.95
C ASN A 412 -2.03 9.64 11.92
N LEU A 413 -1.64 10.78 12.53
CA LEU A 413 -2.48 11.99 12.49
C LEU A 413 -2.59 12.56 11.06
N THR A 414 -1.51 12.47 10.28
CA THR A 414 -1.49 12.90 8.87
C THR A 414 -2.49 12.07 8.04
N VAL A 415 -2.45 10.75 8.20
CA VAL A 415 -3.40 9.83 7.54
C VAL A 415 -4.83 10.14 7.99
N ALA A 416 -5.04 10.31 9.29
CA ALA A 416 -6.37 10.61 9.86
C ALA A 416 -6.95 11.90 9.28
N MET A 417 -6.12 12.96 9.17
CA MET A 417 -6.60 14.25 8.63
C MET A 417 -6.86 14.17 7.11
N ALA A 418 -5.98 13.52 6.34
CA ALA A 418 -6.18 13.32 4.90
C ALA A 418 -7.49 12.55 4.65
N THR A 419 -7.71 11.48 5.43
CA THR A 419 -8.93 10.66 5.38
C THR A 419 -10.16 11.51 5.72
N GLN A 420 -10.11 12.30 6.79
CA GLN A 420 -11.25 13.11 7.20
C GLN A 420 -11.57 14.21 6.18
N CYS A 421 -10.57 14.86 5.59
CA CYS A 421 -10.76 15.84 4.50
C CYS A 421 -11.47 15.18 3.32
N ARG A 422 -11.02 13.98 2.93
CA ARG A 422 -11.60 13.23 1.80
C ARG A 422 -13.05 12.84 2.09
N LEU A 423 -13.32 12.26 3.24
CA LEU A 423 -14.67 11.85 3.65
C LEU A 423 -15.62 13.07 3.71
N TYR A 424 -15.15 14.19 4.28
CA TYR A 424 -15.93 15.43 4.34
C TYR A 424 -16.26 15.94 2.94
N ARG A 425 -15.27 15.97 2.04
CA ARG A 425 -15.45 16.41 0.66
C ARG A 425 -16.43 15.50 -0.10
N GLU A 426 -16.30 14.17 0.08
CA GLU A 426 -17.21 13.20 -0.56
C GLU A 426 -18.65 13.36 -0.06
N LEU A 427 -18.80 13.62 1.23
CA LEU A 427 -20.09 13.75 1.89
C LEU A 427 -20.81 15.06 1.49
N THR A 428 -20.07 16.18 1.39
CA THR A 428 -20.65 17.51 1.27
C THR A 428 -20.47 18.16 -0.10
N GLY A 429 -19.50 17.70 -0.91
CA GLY A 429 -19.11 18.36 -2.14
C GLY A 429 -18.22 19.59 -1.92
N ASP A 430 -17.89 19.93 -0.67
CA ASP A 430 -17.07 21.12 -0.34
C ASP A 430 -15.59 20.83 -0.59
N ASN A 431 -15.01 21.50 -1.58
CA ASN A 431 -13.63 21.31 -2.01
C ASN A 431 -12.63 22.25 -1.32
N ARG A 432 -13.06 23.00 -0.32
CA ARG A 432 -12.22 24.02 0.36
C ARG A 432 -10.89 23.46 0.86
N TYR A 433 -10.89 22.24 1.37
CA TYR A 433 -9.73 21.62 1.99
C TYR A 433 -8.99 20.67 1.06
N ARG A 434 -9.35 20.61 -0.23
CA ARG A 434 -8.77 19.66 -1.19
C ARG A 434 -7.26 19.84 -1.35
N GLU A 435 -6.79 21.09 -1.33
CA GLU A 435 -5.35 21.36 -1.44
C GLU A 435 -4.60 20.79 -0.23
N MET A 436 -5.17 20.95 0.98
CA MET A 436 -4.57 20.36 2.19
C MET A 436 -4.64 18.82 2.14
N GLU A 437 -5.78 18.24 1.74
CA GLU A 437 -5.92 16.79 1.54
C GLU A 437 -4.78 16.26 0.66
N SER A 438 -4.59 16.87 -0.52
CA SER A 438 -3.54 16.48 -1.47
C SER A 438 -2.14 16.65 -0.87
N SER A 439 -1.90 17.77 -0.17
CA SER A 439 -0.59 18.04 0.43
C SER A 439 -0.23 17.04 1.53
N LEU A 440 -1.21 16.57 2.31
CA LEU A 440 -0.99 15.56 3.34
C LEU A 440 -0.68 14.20 2.70
N ILE A 441 -1.35 13.85 1.60
CA ILE A 441 -1.05 12.64 0.83
C ILE A 441 0.38 12.75 0.25
N ASP A 442 0.69 13.88 -0.37
CA ASP A 442 2.01 14.15 -0.96
C ASP A 442 3.11 14.07 0.10
N TRP A 443 2.82 14.55 1.34
CA TRP A 443 3.75 14.45 2.47
C TRP A 443 4.12 12.98 2.76
N LEU A 444 3.12 12.10 2.77
CA LEU A 444 3.34 10.68 3.02
C LEU A 444 4.20 10.02 1.93
N PHE A 445 4.15 10.55 0.71
CA PHE A 445 4.87 10.00 -0.45
C PHE A 445 6.12 10.80 -0.83
N GLY A 446 6.62 11.66 0.09
CA GLY A 446 7.94 12.27 -0.07
C GLY A 446 7.97 13.75 -0.42
N CYS A 447 6.81 14.40 -0.66
CA CYS A 447 6.79 15.87 -0.79
C CYS A 447 6.78 16.49 0.62
N ASN A 448 7.90 16.27 1.31
CA ASN A 448 8.14 16.67 2.70
C ASN A 448 9.59 17.19 2.80
N PRO A 449 10.01 17.73 3.95
CA PRO A 449 11.36 18.31 4.07
C PRO A 449 12.51 17.32 3.84
N TRP A 450 12.27 16.04 4.06
CA TRP A 450 13.29 14.98 3.97
C TRP A 450 13.35 14.35 2.58
N GLY A 451 12.35 14.58 1.75
CA GLY A 451 12.29 14.07 0.37
C GLY A 451 12.12 12.55 0.30
N THR A 452 11.58 11.94 1.36
CA THR A 452 11.43 10.49 1.45
C THR A 452 9.98 10.12 1.75
N SER A 453 9.51 9.02 1.18
CA SER A 453 8.23 8.42 1.56
C SER A 453 8.26 8.07 3.06
N MET A 454 7.11 8.04 3.70
CA MET A 454 6.95 7.61 5.08
C MET A 454 6.45 6.16 5.17
N ILE A 455 6.39 5.47 4.02
CA ILE A 455 5.92 4.07 3.94
C ILE A 455 7.07 3.24 3.37
N THR A 456 7.49 2.21 4.11
CA THR A 456 8.63 1.37 3.71
C THR A 456 8.35 0.68 2.36
N GLU A 457 9.30 0.79 1.45
CA GLU A 457 9.27 0.23 0.09
C GLU A 457 8.07 0.68 -0.77
N LEU A 458 7.43 1.81 -0.44
CA LEU A 458 6.33 2.35 -1.26
C LEU A 458 6.55 3.84 -1.54
N PRO A 459 6.90 4.22 -2.78
CA PRO A 459 7.08 3.32 -3.94
C PRO A 459 8.50 2.75 -4.02
N LEU A 460 8.63 1.55 -4.55
CA LEU A 460 9.92 0.86 -4.70
C LEU A 460 10.92 1.58 -5.62
N TRP A 461 10.46 2.54 -6.44
CA TRP A 461 11.33 3.33 -7.32
C TRP A 461 11.74 4.69 -6.73
N GLY A 462 11.17 5.03 -5.57
CA GLY A 462 11.42 6.31 -4.90
C GLY A 462 12.35 6.17 -3.71
N ASP A 463 12.38 7.20 -2.90
CA ASP A 463 13.12 7.22 -1.64
C ASP A 463 12.16 6.84 -0.51
N TYR A 464 12.56 5.94 0.37
CA TYR A 464 11.74 5.44 1.47
C TYR A 464 12.65 5.02 2.64
N PRO A 465 12.11 4.80 3.87
CA PRO A 465 12.95 4.40 5.01
C PRO A 465 13.66 3.07 4.74
N VAL A 466 14.98 3.07 4.84
CA VAL A 466 15.81 1.88 4.62
C VAL A 466 16.35 1.29 5.92
N ASP A 467 16.36 2.08 7.01
CA ASP A 467 16.80 1.64 8.33
C ASP A 467 15.67 1.81 9.37
N PRO A 468 14.43 1.34 9.10
CA PRO A 468 13.35 1.50 10.07
C PRO A 468 13.65 0.73 11.36
N HIS A 469 13.14 1.27 12.49
CA HIS A 469 13.32 0.70 13.82
C HIS A 469 12.49 -0.59 13.95
N THR A 470 13.07 -1.72 13.60
CA THR A 470 12.38 -3.03 13.60
C THR A 470 13.38 -4.17 13.79
N PRO A 471 12.98 -5.26 14.47
CA PRO A 471 13.84 -6.43 14.61
C PRO A 471 14.31 -7.03 13.28
N LEU A 472 13.48 -6.99 12.23
CA LEU A 472 13.84 -7.57 10.93
C LEU A 472 15.09 -6.89 10.36
N VAL A 473 15.10 -5.56 10.39
CA VAL A 473 16.23 -4.76 9.88
C VAL A 473 17.43 -4.87 10.83
N ALA A 474 17.19 -4.71 12.14
CA ALA A 474 18.26 -4.72 13.16
C ALA A 474 19.05 -6.03 13.15
N LEU A 475 18.39 -7.15 12.89
CA LEU A 475 19.01 -8.47 12.88
C LEU A 475 19.45 -8.90 11.46
N GLY A 476 19.18 -8.08 10.45
CA GLY A 476 19.59 -8.33 9.07
C GLY A 476 18.86 -9.51 8.42
N VAL A 477 17.62 -9.80 8.84
CA VAL A 477 16.87 -10.96 8.34
C VAL A 477 15.75 -10.56 7.37
N GLY A 478 15.48 -9.26 7.20
CA GLY A 478 14.45 -8.82 6.27
C GLY A 478 14.18 -7.32 6.34
N THR A 479 13.09 -6.90 5.74
CA THR A 479 12.61 -5.52 5.74
C THR A 479 11.14 -5.50 6.17
N THR A 480 10.60 -4.30 6.45
CA THR A 480 9.19 -4.12 6.82
C THR A 480 8.42 -3.52 5.65
N VAL A 481 8.11 -4.36 4.69
CA VAL A 481 7.46 -3.94 3.44
C VAL A 481 6.05 -3.38 3.73
N GLY A 482 5.80 -2.13 3.33
CA GLY A 482 4.48 -1.51 3.41
C GLY A 482 4.15 -0.86 4.76
N GLY A 483 5.10 -0.79 5.68
CA GLY A 483 4.87 -0.21 7.01
C GLY A 483 4.93 1.30 7.02
N LEU A 484 3.96 1.97 7.65
CA LEU A 484 3.98 3.42 7.87
C LEU A 484 4.82 3.72 9.13
N VAL A 485 5.90 4.47 8.98
CA VAL A 485 6.72 4.87 10.14
C VAL A 485 6.03 6.00 10.92
N ASP A 486 6.33 6.11 12.21
CA ASP A 486 5.71 7.07 13.14
C ASP A 486 5.66 8.51 12.62
N GLY A 487 6.74 8.94 11.93
CA GLY A 487 6.80 10.27 11.38
C GLY A 487 7.50 11.29 12.27
N PRO A 488 7.70 12.51 11.77
CA PRO A 488 8.53 13.50 12.46
C PRO A 488 7.94 13.96 13.80
N VAL A 489 8.83 14.25 14.74
CA VAL A 489 8.46 14.78 16.06
C VAL A 489 9.17 16.12 16.30
N TYR A 490 8.67 16.90 17.28
CA TYR A 490 9.43 18.06 17.75
C TYR A 490 10.80 17.60 18.29
N SER A 491 11.86 18.34 17.99
CA SER A 491 13.22 18.02 18.42
C SER A 491 13.30 17.82 19.94
N SER A 492 12.47 18.55 20.72
CA SER A 492 12.40 18.39 22.17
C SER A 492 11.92 17.00 22.60
N ILE A 493 11.10 16.33 21.79
CA ILE A 493 10.68 14.94 22.06
C ILE A 493 11.90 14.03 21.83
N PHE A 494 12.54 14.13 20.66
CA PHE A 494 13.72 13.31 20.32
C PHE A 494 14.83 13.51 21.35
N ASP A 495 15.13 14.77 21.71
CA ASP A 495 16.18 15.11 22.66
C ASP A 495 15.91 14.59 24.07
N SER A 496 14.64 14.29 24.42
CA SER A 496 14.26 13.73 25.72
C SER A 496 14.46 12.22 25.81
N LEU A 497 14.67 11.53 24.66
CA LEU A 497 14.81 10.08 24.64
C LEU A 497 16.08 9.61 25.32
N ARG A 498 15.97 8.52 26.08
CA ARG A 498 17.12 7.97 26.81
C ARG A 498 17.78 6.86 26.01
N GLY A 499 19.10 6.95 25.88
CA GLY A 499 19.91 5.90 25.26
C GLY A 499 19.95 5.89 23.75
N VAL A 500 19.25 6.79 23.09
CA VAL A 500 19.24 6.87 21.62
C VAL A 500 20.54 7.56 21.15
N ARG A 501 21.20 6.90 20.20
CA ARG A 501 22.36 7.46 19.46
C ARG A 501 22.23 7.00 18.03
N LEU A 502 22.11 7.93 17.12
CA LEU A 502 22.03 7.59 15.70
C LEU A 502 23.26 6.77 15.28
N THR A 503 23.05 5.76 14.47
CA THR A 503 24.10 4.85 14.00
C THR A 503 25.04 5.52 13.00
N ARG A 504 24.55 6.56 12.33
CA ARG A 504 25.29 7.30 11.31
C ARG A 504 25.00 8.79 11.45
N ARG A 505 25.81 9.60 10.75
CA ARG A 505 25.57 11.04 10.69
C ARG A 505 24.23 11.30 10.03
N ASP A 506 23.39 12.08 10.67
CA ASP A 506 22.06 12.43 10.16
C ASP A 506 22.17 13.13 8.79
N PRO A 507 21.65 12.52 7.71
CA PRO A 507 21.70 13.13 6.38
C PRO A 507 20.79 14.36 6.27
N TYR A 508 19.83 14.49 7.17
CA TYR A 508 18.81 15.54 7.14
C TYR A 508 19.16 16.73 8.04
N ALA A 509 20.27 16.70 8.77
CA ALA A 509 20.66 17.76 9.71
C ALA A 509 20.67 19.16 9.10
N ARG A 510 20.88 19.27 7.77
CA ARG A 510 20.87 20.54 7.06
C ARG A 510 19.47 21.10 6.85
N PHE A 511 18.45 20.25 6.86
CA PHE A 511 17.09 20.62 6.48
C PHE A 511 16.20 20.88 7.69
N GLN A 512 16.53 20.36 8.85
CA GLN A 512 15.66 20.30 10.02
C GLN A 512 16.21 21.12 11.20
N SER A 513 15.31 21.44 12.13
CA SER A 513 15.66 22.15 13.38
C SER A 513 14.66 21.84 14.50
N GLU A 514 13.48 22.46 14.47
CA GLU A 514 12.44 22.28 15.51
C GLU A 514 11.64 21.00 15.33
N ILE A 515 11.57 20.48 14.11
CA ILE A 515 10.90 19.23 13.78
C ILE A 515 11.93 18.33 13.10
N VAL A 516 12.05 17.10 13.58
CA VAL A 516 13.07 16.15 13.14
C VAL A 516 12.48 14.82 12.71
N TYR A 517 13.16 14.17 11.77
CA TYR A 517 12.94 12.78 11.33
C TYR A 517 14.30 12.17 11.04
N HIS A 518 14.51 10.93 11.42
CA HIS A 518 15.77 10.22 11.15
C HIS A 518 15.46 8.82 10.59
N ASP A 519 15.94 8.54 9.38
CA ASP A 519 15.94 7.17 8.86
C ASP A 519 17.12 6.43 9.49
N ASP A 520 16.95 5.98 10.73
CA ASP A 520 18.00 5.34 11.54
C ASP A 520 17.36 4.32 12.47
N ILE A 521 17.93 3.13 12.51
CA ILE A 521 17.45 1.98 13.29
C ILE A 521 17.32 2.27 14.79
N GLN A 522 18.01 3.28 15.32
CA GLN A 522 17.95 3.61 16.75
C GLN A 522 16.82 4.60 17.07
N ASP A 523 16.25 5.25 16.06
CA ASP A 523 15.20 6.26 16.33
C ASP A 523 13.79 5.63 16.33
N TYR A 524 13.36 5.17 17.49
CA TYR A 524 12.02 4.61 17.68
C TYR A 524 10.93 5.67 17.80
N SER A 525 11.29 6.97 17.80
CA SER A 525 10.29 8.04 17.91
C SER A 525 9.80 8.56 16.56
N THR A 526 10.59 8.36 15.49
CA THR A 526 10.21 8.87 14.16
C THR A 526 10.21 7.78 13.09
N ASN A 527 10.97 6.69 13.29
CA ASN A 527 11.26 5.70 12.24
C ASN A 527 10.76 4.29 12.56
N GLU A 528 9.87 4.15 13.53
CA GLU A 528 9.26 2.86 13.88
C GLU A 528 8.00 2.66 13.06
N PRO A 529 7.90 1.59 12.24
CA PRO A 529 6.64 1.29 11.57
C PRO A 529 5.65 0.71 12.58
N THR A 530 4.40 1.19 12.53
CA THR A 530 3.35 0.74 13.45
C THR A 530 2.21 0.03 12.72
N MET A 531 1.63 -0.95 13.39
CA MET A 531 0.55 -1.78 12.84
C MET A 531 -0.71 -0.93 12.62
N ASP A 532 -1.08 -0.12 13.61
CA ASP A 532 -2.31 0.68 13.55
C ASP A 532 -2.21 1.84 12.56
N GLY A 533 -1.03 2.49 12.49
CA GLY A 533 -0.78 3.54 11.51
C GLY A 533 -0.87 3.00 10.08
N THR A 534 -0.25 1.84 9.87
CA THR A 534 -0.27 1.17 8.56
C THR A 534 -1.71 0.80 8.15
N ALA A 535 -2.46 0.16 9.05
CA ALA A 535 -3.85 -0.22 8.77
C ALA A 535 -4.72 0.99 8.45
N SER A 536 -4.44 2.14 9.08
CA SER A 536 -5.19 3.39 8.86
C SER A 536 -5.04 3.93 7.44
N LEU A 537 -3.99 3.54 6.70
CA LEU A 537 -3.82 3.89 5.27
C LEU A 537 -4.84 3.20 4.37
N SER A 538 -5.46 2.11 4.81
CA SER A 538 -6.29 1.23 3.94
C SER A 538 -7.37 2.01 3.17
N TYR A 539 -8.15 2.85 3.87
CA TYR A 539 -9.21 3.61 3.21
C TYR A 539 -8.61 4.66 2.25
N LEU A 540 -7.59 5.39 2.70
CA LEU A 540 -6.99 6.45 1.89
C LEU A 540 -6.44 5.90 0.57
N LEU A 541 -5.64 4.84 0.63
CA LEU A 541 -5.02 4.24 -0.56
C LEU A 541 -6.07 3.59 -1.48
N SER A 542 -7.04 2.85 -0.92
CA SER A 542 -8.08 2.23 -1.74
C SER A 542 -8.97 3.29 -2.42
N SER A 543 -9.25 4.40 -1.75
CA SER A 543 -10.05 5.47 -2.35
C SER A 543 -9.30 6.20 -3.46
N LEU A 544 -7.98 6.37 -3.34
CA LEU A 544 -7.14 6.94 -4.40
C LEU A 544 -7.08 6.02 -5.62
N GLN A 545 -6.89 4.72 -5.39
CA GLN A 545 -6.91 3.71 -6.46
C GLN A 545 -8.26 3.70 -7.18
N LYS A 546 -9.36 3.67 -6.41
CA LYS A 546 -10.74 3.72 -6.96
C LYS A 546 -10.99 5.00 -7.78
N GLU A 547 -10.44 6.14 -7.34
CA GLU A 547 -10.57 7.40 -8.08
C GLU A 547 -9.91 7.29 -9.46
N GLY A 548 -8.74 6.68 -9.54
CA GLY A 548 -8.08 6.40 -10.82
C GLY A 548 -8.91 5.46 -11.70
N MET A 549 -9.44 4.40 -11.11
CA MET A 549 -10.28 3.40 -11.82
C MET A 549 -11.52 4.02 -12.48
N LYS A 550 -12.06 5.10 -11.91
CA LYS A 550 -13.20 5.81 -12.52
C LYS A 550 -12.87 6.38 -13.90
N SER A 551 -11.59 6.70 -14.15
CA SER A 551 -11.14 7.28 -15.42
C SER A 551 -10.69 6.24 -16.43
N CYS A 552 -10.11 5.12 -15.98
CA CYS A 552 -9.51 4.12 -16.87
C CYS A 552 -10.21 2.76 -16.84
N GLY A 553 -11.19 2.58 -15.96
CA GLY A 553 -11.91 1.31 -15.78
C GLY A 553 -11.20 0.34 -14.86
N LEU A 554 -11.88 -0.74 -14.51
CA LEU A 554 -11.33 -1.80 -13.68
C LEU A 554 -10.22 -2.53 -14.45
N ASP A 555 -9.09 -2.72 -13.82
CA ASP A 555 -8.00 -3.51 -14.39
C ASP A 555 -8.36 -5.00 -14.22
N ARG A 556 -8.49 -5.70 -15.34
CA ARG A 556 -8.81 -7.13 -15.37
C ARG A 556 -7.62 -7.96 -15.87
N ASN A 557 -6.44 -7.35 -15.95
CA ASN A 557 -5.23 -8.07 -16.33
C ASN A 557 -4.76 -8.98 -15.19
N GLU A 558 -4.19 -10.13 -15.55
CA GLU A 558 -3.55 -11.02 -14.56
C GLU A 558 -2.06 -10.68 -14.49
N TYR A 559 -1.54 -10.71 -13.26
CA TYR A 559 -0.18 -10.27 -12.98
C TYR A 559 0.67 -11.40 -12.40
N ALA A 560 1.96 -11.39 -12.74
CA ALA A 560 2.98 -12.19 -12.07
C ALA A 560 4.18 -11.28 -11.81
N TYR A 561 4.67 -11.27 -10.58
CA TYR A 561 5.81 -10.42 -10.19
C TYR A 561 5.62 -8.94 -10.59
N GLY A 562 4.37 -8.46 -10.57
CA GLY A 562 4.03 -7.08 -10.93
C GLY A 562 3.96 -6.79 -12.43
N GLY A 563 4.23 -7.76 -13.30
CA GLY A 563 4.10 -7.63 -14.76
C GLY A 563 2.82 -8.30 -15.26
N ILE A 564 2.22 -7.75 -16.32
CA ILE A 564 1.00 -8.30 -16.95
C ILE A 564 1.37 -9.57 -17.73
N VAL A 565 0.75 -10.70 -17.37
CA VAL A 565 1.00 -11.98 -18.05
C VAL A 565 -0.22 -12.50 -18.83
N ARG A 566 -1.38 -11.83 -18.65
CA ARG A 566 -2.60 -12.17 -19.37
C ARG A 566 -3.53 -10.96 -19.31
N THR A 567 -4.23 -10.67 -20.38
CA THR A 567 -5.23 -9.60 -20.39
C THR A 567 -6.58 -10.17 -19.93
N ASP A 568 -7.65 -9.40 -20.06
CA ASP A 568 -8.99 -9.76 -19.54
C ASP A 568 -9.40 -11.17 -19.98
N ALA A 569 -9.43 -12.12 -19.04
CA ALA A 569 -9.77 -13.53 -19.28
C ALA A 569 -11.26 -13.75 -19.62
N GLU A 570 -12.11 -12.73 -19.44
CA GLU A 570 -13.50 -12.81 -19.84
C GLU A 570 -13.67 -12.53 -21.34
N LYS A 571 -12.67 -11.92 -21.98
CA LYS A 571 -12.73 -11.55 -23.39
C LYS A 571 -12.09 -12.59 -24.28
N LYS A 572 -12.79 -12.98 -25.34
CA LYS A 572 -12.28 -13.95 -26.33
C LYS A 572 -11.34 -13.22 -27.29
N GLN A 573 -10.24 -12.68 -26.71
CA GLN A 573 -9.21 -11.87 -27.40
C GLN A 573 -7.84 -12.49 -27.17
N ILE A 574 -6.95 -12.34 -28.15
CA ILE A 574 -5.55 -12.79 -28.10
C ILE A 574 -4.68 -11.65 -28.62
N SER A 575 -3.54 -11.43 -27.98
CA SER A 575 -2.53 -10.49 -28.46
C SER A 575 -1.29 -11.24 -28.90
N LEU A 576 -0.82 -10.96 -30.13
CA LEU A 576 0.42 -11.51 -30.67
C LEU A 576 1.55 -10.51 -30.39
N VAL A 577 2.58 -10.95 -29.69
CA VAL A 577 3.76 -10.14 -29.43
C VAL A 577 5.00 -10.80 -30.03
N PHE A 578 5.92 -9.97 -30.52
CA PHE A 578 7.13 -10.42 -31.21
C PHE A 578 8.33 -9.68 -30.61
N THR A 579 9.31 -10.43 -30.08
CA THR A 579 10.55 -9.84 -29.59
C THR A 579 11.67 -10.07 -30.59
N ALA A 580 12.68 -9.18 -30.59
CA ALA A 580 13.89 -9.38 -31.37
C ALA A 580 15.08 -8.63 -30.77
N ALA A 581 16.22 -9.34 -30.70
CA ALA A 581 17.49 -8.77 -30.24
C ALA A 581 18.39 -8.37 -31.40
N ASP A 582 18.74 -9.32 -32.26
CA ASP A 582 19.76 -9.12 -33.31
C ASP A 582 19.40 -9.75 -34.65
N LYS A 583 18.23 -10.35 -34.81
CA LYS A 583 17.79 -11.07 -36.01
C LYS A 583 16.46 -10.56 -36.53
N SER A 584 16.36 -10.34 -37.86
CA SER A 584 15.13 -9.82 -38.48
C SER A 584 14.60 -10.70 -39.62
N ASP A 585 15.07 -11.95 -39.73
CA ASP A 585 14.76 -12.83 -40.86
C ASP A 585 13.27 -13.11 -41.06
N GLY A 586 12.47 -13.08 -40.01
CA GLY A 586 11.01 -13.27 -40.08
C GLY A 586 10.19 -12.01 -40.34
N ALA A 587 10.81 -10.83 -40.29
CA ALA A 587 10.07 -9.55 -40.31
C ALA A 587 9.13 -9.44 -41.51
N ARG A 588 9.62 -9.69 -42.70
CA ARG A 588 8.83 -9.60 -43.94
C ARG A 588 7.68 -10.61 -43.93
N ARG A 589 7.98 -11.87 -43.60
CA ARG A 589 6.97 -12.95 -43.62
C ARG A 589 5.88 -12.73 -42.55
N ILE A 590 6.29 -12.33 -41.36
CA ILE A 590 5.34 -12.03 -40.28
C ILE A 590 4.40 -10.88 -40.71
N LEU A 591 4.97 -9.81 -41.25
CA LEU A 591 4.16 -8.67 -41.75
C LEU A 591 3.16 -9.12 -42.85
N GLU A 592 3.59 -9.94 -43.79
CA GLU A 592 2.70 -10.49 -44.83
C GLU A 592 1.55 -11.29 -44.22
N VAL A 593 1.85 -12.16 -43.24
CA VAL A 593 0.85 -13.00 -42.57
C VAL A 593 -0.15 -12.14 -41.83
N LEU A 594 0.35 -11.18 -41.02
CA LEU A 594 -0.53 -10.30 -40.24
C LEU A 594 -1.45 -9.50 -41.16
N GLY A 595 -0.90 -8.97 -42.25
CA GLY A 595 -1.70 -8.25 -43.24
C GLY A 595 -2.76 -9.11 -43.92
N LYS A 596 -2.43 -10.37 -44.32
CA LYS A 596 -3.37 -11.30 -44.89
C LYS A 596 -4.48 -11.72 -43.98
N CYS A 597 -4.23 -11.72 -42.65
CA CYS A 597 -5.20 -12.13 -41.64
C CYS A 597 -5.93 -10.93 -41.04
N ASP A 598 -5.61 -9.71 -41.44
CA ASP A 598 -6.12 -8.44 -40.91
C ASP A 598 -5.92 -8.34 -39.38
N VAL A 599 -4.68 -8.58 -38.94
CA VAL A 599 -4.32 -8.62 -37.50
C VAL A 599 -3.22 -7.58 -37.23
N LYS A 600 -3.31 -6.88 -36.11
CA LYS A 600 -2.24 -6.01 -35.64
C LYS A 600 -1.47 -6.72 -34.53
N GLY A 601 -0.15 -6.78 -34.65
CA GLY A 601 0.75 -7.34 -33.65
C GLY A 601 1.46 -6.24 -32.88
N SER A 602 2.18 -6.63 -31.84
CA SER A 602 2.99 -5.73 -31.01
C SER A 602 4.43 -6.23 -30.98
N PHE A 603 5.37 -5.34 -31.27
CA PHE A 603 6.78 -5.68 -31.53
C PHE A 603 7.66 -4.97 -30.49
N PHE A 604 8.60 -5.70 -29.92
CA PHE A 604 9.47 -5.20 -28.84
C PHE A 604 10.92 -5.49 -29.19
N PHE A 605 11.73 -4.44 -29.31
CA PHE A 605 13.07 -4.54 -29.85
C PHE A 605 14.14 -4.02 -28.90
N THR A 606 15.34 -4.63 -28.96
CA THR A 606 16.51 -4.14 -28.22
C THR A 606 17.11 -2.92 -28.91
N GLY A 607 18.00 -2.22 -28.20
CA GLY A 607 18.76 -1.11 -28.79
C GLY A 607 19.56 -1.51 -30.00
N GLU A 608 20.20 -2.71 -29.99
CA GLU A 608 20.92 -3.26 -31.14
C GLU A 608 19.99 -3.41 -32.35
N PHE A 609 18.79 -3.92 -32.15
CA PHE A 609 17.82 -4.11 -33.24
C PHE A 609 17.41 -2.75 -33.83
N TYR A 610 17.15 -1.75 -32.98
CA TYR A 610 16.80 -0.41 -33.45
C TYR A 610 17.92 0.19 -34.34
N GLU A 611 19.16 -0.07 -33.98
CA GLU A 611 20.31 0.45 -34.74
C GLU A 611 20.53 -0.29 -36.07
N ARG A 612 20.37 -1.61 -36.07
CA ARG A 612 20.71 -2.45 -37.23
C ARG A 612 19.60 -2.54 -38.29
N PHE A 613 18.33 -2.43 -37.87
CA PHE A 613 17.21 -2.73 -38.78
C PHE A 613 16.14 -1.62 -38.83
N PRO A 614 16.54 -0.34 -39.01
CA PRO A 614 15.59 0.78 -38.98
C PRO A 614 14.51 0.67 -40.09
N GLU A 615 14.82 0.13 -41.26
CA GLU A 615 13.86 -0.03 -42.37
C GLU A 615 12.76 -1.04 -42.01
N ALA A 616 13.11 -2.15 -41.34
CA ALA A 616 12.14 -3.15 -40.89
C ALA A 616 11.22 -2.56 -39.87
N ILE A 617 11.79 -1.81 -38.88
CA ILE A 617 11.05 -1.14 -37.84
C ILE A 617 10.03 -0.14 -38.43
N GLN A 618 10.49 0.73 -39.34
CA GLN A 618 9.64 1.72 -40.01
C GLN A 618 8.50 1.04 -40.78
N THR A 619 8.80 -0.08 -41.45
CA THR A 619 7.79 -0.83 -42.20
C THR A 619 6.69 -1.36 -41.29
N LEU A 620 7.07 -1.95 -40.13
CA LEU A 620 6.12 -2.45 -39.14
C LEU A 620 5.32 -1.32 -38.55
N TYR A 621 5.98 -0.22 -38.14
CA TYR A 621 5.33 0.94 -37.50
C TYR A 621 4.33 1.60 -38.46
N ASN A 622 4.74 1.83 -39.71
CA ASN A 622 3.88 2.45 -40.75
C ASN A 622 2.71 1.55 -41.15
N ALA A 623 2.82 0.23 -40.94
CA ALA A 623 1.71 -0.71 -41.14
C ALA A 623 0.71 -0.68 -39.95
N GLY A 624 0.96 0.16 -38.94
CA GLY A 624 0.04 0.36 -37.80
C GLY A 624 0.20 -0.66 -36.71
N HIS A 625 1.34 -1.34 -36.62
CA HIS A 625 1.65 -2.22 -35.50
C HIS A 625 2.23 -1.43 -34.36
N TYR A 626 2.07 -1.93 -33.13
CA TYR A 626 2.71 -1.34 -31.95
C TYR A 626 4.19 -1.68 -31.95
N VAL A 627 5.04 -0.71 -31.60
CA VAL A 627 6.49 -0.89 -31.48
C VAL A 627 6.92 -0.37 -30.10
N GLY A 628 7.62 -1.20 -29.33
CA GLY A 628 8.03 -0.93 -27.95
C GLY A 628 9.46 -1.41 -27.64
N ALA A 629 9.80 -1.33 -26.35
CA ALA A 629 11.16 -1.57 -25.83
C ALA A 629 11.35 -3.00 -25.30
N HIS A 630 12.56 -3.56 -25.54
CA HIS A 630 13.02 -4.86 -25.02
C HIS A 630 14.40 -4.71 -24.34
N GLY A 631 14.65 -3.55 -23.70
CA GLY A 631 15.95 -3.16 -23.14
C GLY A 631 16.91 -2.66 -24.23
N ASP A 632 17.88 -1.84 -23.85
CA ASP A 632 18.90 -1.38 -24.82
C ASP A 632 19.96 -2.44 -25.05
N ALA A 633 20.60 -2.89 -23.96
CA ALA A 633 21.74 -3.80 -23.96
C ALA A 633 21.36 -5.27 -23.76
N HIS A 634 20.06 -5.59 -23.76
CA HIS A 634 19.54 -6.95 -23.54
C HIS A 634 20.06 -7.57 -22.25
N LEU A 635 20.07 -6.79 -21.14
CA LEU A 635 20.63 -7.22 -19.86
C LEU A 635 19.74 -8.27 -19.18
N LEU A 636 20.36 -9.26 -18.55
CA LEU A 636 19.64 -10.15 -17.62
C LEU A 636 19.43 -9.40 -16.31
N TYR A 637 18.19 -9.09 -15.97
CA TYR A 637 17.89 -8.23 -14.83
C TYR A 637 17.89 -8.94 -13.49
N CYS A 638 17.63 -10.24 -13.45
CA CYS A 638 17.64 -11.02 -12.20
C CYS A 638 18.21 -12.43 -12.43
N ALA A 639 18.70 -13.04 -11.35
CA ALA A 639 19.46 -14.29 -11.46
C ALA A 639 18.54 -15.51 -11.73
N TRP A 640 18.98 -16.39 -12.59
CA TRP A 640 18.24 -17.61 -12.92
C TRP A 640 18.02 -18.51 -11.70
N GLU A 641 19.02 -18.55 -10.83
CA GLU A 641 19.01 -19.42 -9.63
C GLU A 641 18.12 -18.88 -8.51
N ASN A 642 17.93 -17.56 -8.48
CA ASN A 642 17.11 -16.89 -7.47
C ASN A 642 16.51 -15.63 -8.08
N ARG A 643 15.27 -15.72 -8.47
CA ARG A 643 14.54 -14.61 -9.13
C ARG A 643 14.57 -13.31 -8.32
N ASP A 644 14.57 -13.41 -6.97
CA ASP A 644 14.56 -12.22 -6.12
C ASP A 644 15.90 -11.48 -6.11
N SER A 645 16.98 -12.14 -6.59
CA SER A 645 18.30 -11.54 -6.70
C SER A 645 18.38 -10.69 -7.97
N THR A 646 18.29 -9.37 -7.80
CA THR A 646 18.38 -8.42 -8.92
C THR A 646 19.85 -8.19 -9.28
N LEU A 647 20.20 -8.35 -10.54
CA LEU A 647 21.58 -8.30 -11.06
C LEU A 647 22.01 -6.90 -11.49
N VAL A 648 21.09 -5.96 -11.57
CA VAL A 648 21.33 -4.58 -11.98
C VAL A 648 20.89 -3.63 -10.87
N SER A 649 21.51 -2.47 -10.76
CA SER A 649 21.00 -1.40 -9.90
C SER A 649 19.83 -0.71 -10.60
N GLN A 650 19.03 0.02 -9.82
CA GLN A 650 17.92 0.82 -10.37
C GLN A 650 18.45 1.80 -11.43
N ALA A 651 19.57 2.48 -11.14
CA ALA A 651 20.17 3.44 -12.07
C ALA A 651 20.59 2.77 -13.40
N GLN A 652 21.12 1.54 -13.34
CA GLN A 652 21.47 0.78 -14.55
C GLN A 652 20.23 0.41 -15.37
N PHE A 653 19.17 -0.05 -14.71
CA PHE A 653 17.91 -0.37 -15.36
C PHE A 653 17.31 0.87 -16.03
N GLU A 654 17.27 1.99 -15.30
CA GLU A 654 16.70 3.23 -15.80
C GLU A 654 17.49 3.76 -17.00
N GLN A 655 18.82 3.68 -16.95
CA GLN A 655 19.67 4.11 -18.06
C GLN A 655 19.42 3.23 -19.29
N ASP A 656 19.31 1.90 -19.10
CA ASP A 656 19.02 0.97 -20.20
C ASP A 656 17.68 1.33 -20.88
N MET A 657 16.66 1.72 -20.07
CA MET A 657 15.38 2.17 -20.63
C MET A 657 15.50 3.51 -21.36
N LEU A 658 16.20 4.48 -20.81
CA LEU A 658 16.40 5.79 -21.45
C LEU A 658 17.13 5.63 -22.80
N ASP A 659 18.14 4.76 -22.83
CA ASP A 659 18.93 4.51 -24.04
C ASP A 659 18.07 3.86 -25.14
N VAL A 660 17.29 2.83 -24.84
CA VAL A 660 16.42 2.21 -25.86
C VAL A 660 15.38 3.20 -26.36
N TYR A 661 14.81 4.03 -25.48
CA TYR A 661 13.82 5.04 -25.89
C TYR A 661 14.46 6.13 -26.77
N ALA A 662 15.72 6.47 -26.53
CA ALA A 662 16.45 7.39 -27.39
C ALA A 662 16.63 6.79 -28.82
N ARG A 663 16.94 5.47 -28.89
CA ARG A 663 17.06 4.79 -30.22
C ARG A 663 15.70 4.69 -30.89
N MET A 664 14.62 4.43 -30.14
CA MET A 664 13.25 4.41 -30.68
C MET A 664 12.91 5.74 -31.35
N ARG A 665 13.19 6.88 -30.66
CA ARG A 665 12.96 8.21 -31.21
C ARG A 665 13.78 8.44 -32.48
N LYS A 666 15.06 8.04 -32.46
CA LYS A 666 15.95 8.16 -33.60
C LYS A 666 15.43 7.35 -34.83
N SER A 667 14.72 6.25 -34.53
CA SER A 667 14.08 5.41 -35.56
C SER A 667 12.69 5.95 -35.96
N GLY A 668 12.30 7.13 -35.50
CA GLY A 668 11.03 7.77 -35.87
C GLY A 668 9.79 7.26 -35.15
N ILE A 669 9.96 6.55 -34.03
CA ILE A 669 8.83 6.04 -33.23
C ILE A 669 8.35 7.17 -32.28
N ASP A 670 7.04 7.37 -32.22
CA ASP A 670 6.42 8.27 -31.26
C ASP A 670 6.42 7.58 -29.88
N VAL A 671 7.44 7.86 -29.08
CA VAL A 671 7.64 7.21 -27.78
C VAL A 671 6.55 7.56 -26.76
N SER A 672 5.82 8.66 -26.96
CA SER A 672 4.71 9.02 -26.07
C SER A 672 3.56 7.98 -26.11
N ARG A 673 3.55 7.16 -27.15
CA ARG A 673 2.55 6.10 -27.35
C ARG A 673 3.11 4.69 -27.07
N SER A 674 4.34 4.60 -26.58
CA SER A 674 5.05 3.33 -26.41
C SER A 674 5.38 3.09 -24.92
N ASN A 675 4.34 2.94 -24.09
CA ASN A 675 4.49 2.77 -22.64
C ASN A 675 4.52 1.31 -22.16
N LEU A 676 4.52 0.33 -23.10
CA LEU A 676 4.64 -1.08 -22.74
C LEU A 676 6.07 -1.56 -22.97
N PHE A 677 6.55 -2.42 -22.08
CA PHE A 677 7.91 -2.91 -22.10
C PHE A 677 7.91 -4.43 -21.82
N ILE A 678 8.63 -5.20 -22.63
CA ILE A 678 8.89 -6.62 -22.37
C ILE A 678 10.36 -6.75 -21.93
N PRO A 679 10.64 -7.34 -20.74
CA PRO A 679 12.01 -7.44 -20.26
C PRO A 679 12.83 -8.45 -21.08
N PRO A 680 14.14 -8.23 -21.25
CA PRO A 680 15.02 -9.22 -21.90
C PRO A 680 14.88 -10.60 -21.25
N TYR A 681 14.94 -11.63 -22.08
CA TYR A 681 14.75 -13.05 -21.68
C TYR A 681 13.37 -13.33 -21.08
N GLU A 682 12.43 -12.38 -21.15
CA GLU A 682 11.09 -12.49 -20.55
C GLU A 682 11.18 -12.82 -19.03
N TYR A 683 12.28 -12.38 -18.39
CA TYR A 683 12.61 -12.76 -17.01
C TYR A 683 12.85 -11.51 -16.14
N TYR A 684 12.13 -11.42 -15.02
CA TYR A 684 12.07 -10.21 -14.19
C TYR A 684 11.50 -10.56 -12.80
N ASN A 685 11.60 -9.63 -11.89
CA ASN A 685 11.03 -9.74 -10.53
C ASN A 685 10.21 -8.48 -10.19
N GLU A 686 9.66 -8.44 -8.98
CA GLU A 686 8.81 -7.32 -8.54
C GLU A 686 9.55 -5.97 -8.55
N LYS A 687 10.85 -5.96 -8.24
CA LYS A 687 11.65 -4.73 -8.28
C LYS A 687 11.72 -4.16 -9.69
N ILE A 688 12.01 -5.00 -10.68
CA ILE A 688 12.08 -4.57 -12.08
C ILE A 688 10.72 -4.02 -12.55
N SER A 689 9.62 -4.71 -12.21
CA SER A 689 8.27 -4.22 -12.53
C SER A 689 7.98 -2.86 -11.87
N ALA A 690 8.38 -2.70 -10.61
CA ALA A 690 8.20 -1.45 -9.88
C ALA A 690 9.03 -0.31 -10.50
N TRP A 691 10.31 -0.58 -10.84
CA TRP A 691 11.17 0.43 -11.47
C TRP A 691 10.63 0.85 -12.85
N ALA A 692 10.05 -0.10 -13.60
CA ALA A 692 9.39 0.22 -14.88
C ALA A 692 8.19 1.17 -14.62
N ARG A 693 7.37 0.90 -13.60
CA ARG A 693 6.25 1.80 -13.24
C ARG A 693 6.74 3.19 -12.84
N GLY A 694 7.89 3.28 -12.16
CA GLY A 694 8.53 4.55 -11.81
C GLY A 694 8.96 5.37 -13.03
N LEU A 695 9.09 4.72 -14.19
CA LEU A 695 9.34 5.37 -15.48
C LEU A 695 8.03 5.54 -16.29
N GLY A 696 6.87 5.25 -15.70
CA GLY A 696 5.58 5.33 -16.40
C GLY A 696 5.36 4.19 -17.37
N LEU A 697 6.17 3.12 -17.29
CA LEU A 697 6.09 1.96 -18.18
C LEU A 697 5.32 0.82 -17.51
N ARG A 698 4.55 0.08 -18.30
CA ARG A 698 3.87 -1.13 -17.85
C ARG A 698 4.65 -2.34 -18.39
N LEU A 699 5.18 -3.14 -17.48
CA LEU A 699 5.89 -4.37 -17.85
C LEU A 699 4.85 -5.42 -18.26
N VAL A 700 5.05 -6.03 -19.43
CA VAL A 700 4.19 -7.09 -19.94
C VAL A 700 5.04 -8.33 -20.25
N ASN A 701 4.41 -9.50 -20.24
CA ASN A 701 5.06 -10.76 -20.59
C ASN A 701 4.02 -11.69 -21.22
N PHE A 702 4.45 -12.86 -21.67
CA PHE A 702 3.54 -13.82 -22.30
C PHE A 702 2.75 -14.62 -21.26
N THR A 703 1.59 -15.13 -21.68
CA THR A 703 0.80 -16.08 -20.89
C THR A 703 1.46 -17.45 -20.93
N PRO A 704 1.85 -18.03 -19.79
CA PRO A 704 2.52 -19.33 -19.78
C PRO A 704 1.63 -20.47 -20.29
N GLY A 705 2.24 -21.54 -20.78
CA GLY A 705 1.57 -22.81 -21.08
C GLY A 705 1.42 -23.16 -22.55
N THR A 706 1.53 -22.18 -23.46
CA THR A 706 1.33 -22.39 -24.90
C THR A 706 2.63 -22.78 -25.66
N TRP A 707 3.78 -22.59 -25.02
CA TRP A 707 5.11 -22.83 -25.62
C TRP A 707 5.46 -21.91 -26.80
N THR A 708 4.64 -20.90 -27.11
CA THR A 708 4.90 -20.01 -28.27
C THR A 708 6.24 -19.31 -28.14
N ASN A 709 6.64 -18.97 -26.89
CA ASN A 709 7.95 -18.34 -26.60
C ASN A 709 9.14 -19.26 -26.87
N ALA A 710 8.94 -20.56 -27.17
CA ALA A 710 10.03 -21.49 -27.47
C ALA A 710 10.34 -21.57 -28.97
N ASP A 711 9.71 -20.74 -29.78
CA ASP A 711 9.87 -20.75 -31.25
C ASP A 711 11.28 -20.37 -31.70
N TYR A 712 12.14 -19.85 -30.81
CA TYR A 712 13.55 -19.57 -31.11
C TYR A 712 14.45 -20.79 -30.89
N THR A 713 13.99 -21.82 -30.17
CA THR A 713 14.85 -22.94 -29.76
C THR A 713 15.30 -23.77 -30.99
N THR A 714 16.53 -24.26 -30.92
CA THR A 714 17.15 -25.02 -32.04
C THR A 714 17.22 -26.52 -31.70
N PRO A 715 17.31 -27.42 -32.71
CA PRO A 715 17.31 -28.87 -32.46
C PRO A 715 18.41 -29.41 -31.52
N ASP A 716 19.49 -28.66 -31.32
CA ASP A 716 20.57 -29.03 -30.44
C ASP A 716 20.30 -28.62 -28.95
N MET A 717 19.24 -27.87 -28.69
CA MET A 717 18.86 -27.43 -27.32
C MET A 717 18.01 -28.50 -26.62
N LYS A 718 18.23 -28.70 -25.34
CA LYS A 718 17.45 -29.64 -24.48
C LYS A 718 15.96 -29.30 -24.41
N ASN A 719 15.65 -28.02 -24.51
CA ASN A 719 14.27 -27.49 -24.43
C ASN A 719 13.67 -27.24 -25.80
N TYR A 720 14.24 -27.79 -26.86
CA TYR A 720 13.75 -27.63 -28.24
C TYR A 720 12.27 -28.00 -28.35
N ARG A 721 11.54 -27.16 -29.07
CA ARG A 721 10.14 -27.40 -29.45
C ARG A 721 10.01 -27.16 -30.98
N SER A 722 9.60 -28.18 -31.71
CA SER A 722 9.34 -28.02 -33.18
C SER A 722 8.12 -27.08 -33.35
N SER A 723 8.06 -26.43 -34.49
CA SER A 723 6.91 -25.55 -34.80
C SER A 723 5.59 -26.31 -34.77
N GLU A 724 5.58 -27.59 -35.19
CA GLU A 724 4.41 -28.45 -35.09
C GLU A 724 4.01 -28.69 -33.66
N SER A 725 4.97 -29.01 -32.76
CA SER A 725 4.67 -29.27 -31.35
C SER A 725 4.16 -28.01 -30.65
N ILE A 726 4.66 -26.84 -31.00
CA ILE A 726 4.17 -25.55 -30.50
C ILE A 726 2.71 -25.34 -30.93
N TYR A 727 2.42 -25.54 -32.21
CA TYR A 727 1.05 -25.41 -32.76
C TYR A 727 0.09 -26.37 -32.05
N ASP A 728 0.47 -27.64 -31.92
CA ASP A 728 -0.36 -28.67 -31.29
C ASP A 728 -0.60 -28.32 -29.82
N ARG A 729 0.41 -27.77 -29.13
CA ARG A 729 0.28 -27.37 -27.71
C ARG A 729 -0.69 -26.18 -27.57
N VAL A 730 -0.64 -25.19 -28.45
CA VAL A 730 -1.59 -24.07 -28.44
C VAL A 730 -3.02 -24.62 -28.60
N MET A 731 -3.25 -25.53 -29.56
CA MET A 731 -4.58 -26.12 -29.81
C MET A 731 -5.04 -27.01 -28.63
N GLU A 732 -4.11 -27.67 -27.96
CA GLU A 732 -4.42 -28.45 -26.74
C GLU A 732 -4.90 -27.52 -25.60
N VAL A 733 -4.18 -26.39 -25.38
CA VAL A 733 -4.56 -25.42 -24.35
C VAL A 733 -5.93 -24.81 -24.69
N GLU A 734 -6.13 -24.44 -25.96
CA GLU A 734 -7.41 -23.88 -26.41
C GLU A 734 -8.56 -24.83 -26.08
N LYS A 735 -8.43 -26.09 -26.45
CA LYS A 735 -9.47 -27.10 -26.24
C LYS A 735 -9.76 -27.36 -24.74
N ARG A 736 -8.74 -27.28 -23.89
CA ARG A 736 -8.86 -27.60 -22.44
C ARG A 736 -9.37 -26.41 -21.62
N ASN A 737 -8.80 -25.24 -21.84
CA ASN A 737 -8.96 -24.09 -20.97
C ASN A 737 -9.43 -22.82 -21.69
N GLY A 738 -9.39 -22.83 -23.03
CA GLY A 738 -9.56 -21.62 -23.84
C GLY A 738 -8.31 -20.71 -23.80
N LEU A 739 -8.30 -19.72 -24.68
CA LEU A 739 -7.18 -18.79 -24.83
C LEU A 739 -7.59 -17.33 -24.61
N ASN A 740 -8.70 -17.12 -23.90
CA ASN A 740 -9.17 -15.76 -23.60
C ASN A 740 -8.09 -14.95 -22.91
N GLY A 741 -7.83 -13.76 -23.42
CA GLY A 741 -6.87 -12.83 -22.85
C GLY A 741 -5.39 -13.22 -23.00
N HIS A 742 -5.09 -14.30 -23.74
CA HIS A 742 -3.70 -14.77 -23.86
C HIS A 742 -2.81 -13.79 -24.63
N ILE A 743 -1.61 -13.59 -24.12
CA ILE A 743 -0.51 -12.88 -24.78
C ILE A 743 0.43 -13.97 -25.30
N MET A 744 0.50 -14.11 -26.63
CA MET A 744 1.33 -15.14 -27.26
C MET A 744 2.60 -14.51 -27.81
N LEU A 745 3.74 -14.88 -27.24
CA LEU A 745 5.03 -14.35 -27.63
C LEU A 745 5.71 -15.25 -28.65
N PHE A 746 6.25 -14.64 -29.70
CA PHE A 746 7.08 -15.26 -30.73
C PHE A 746 8.30 -14.37 -30.96
N HIS A 747 9.30 -14.89 -31.66
CA HIS A 747 10.49 -14.14 -32.05
C HIS A 747 10.42 -13.72 -33.52
N LEU A 748 10.77 -12.44 -33.78
CA LEU A 748 10.77 -11.90 -35.15
C LEU A 748 11.86 -12.54 -36.00
N GLY A 749 12.96 -12.94 -35.36
CA GLY A 749 14.07 -13.61 -36.03
C GLY A 749 14.58 -14.75 -35.16
N THR A 750 15.15 -15.77 -35.79
CA THR A 750 15.62 -16.96 -35.10
C THR A 750 16.97 -17.42 -35.62
N ASP A 751 17.69 -18.24 -34.84
CA ASP A 751 18.97 -18.80 -35.23
C ASP A 751 18.87 -19.58 -36.57
N ASP A 752 19.89 -19.53 -37.38
CA ASP A 752 19.95 -20.22 -38.68
C ASP A 752 19.82 -21.77 -38.52
N LYS A 753 20.22 -22.30 -37.34
CA LYS A 753 20.07 -23.73 -37.05
C LYS A 753 18.60 -24.15 -36.90
N ARG A 754 17.69 -23.18 -36.66
CA ARG A 754 16.26 -23.46 -36.63
C ARG A 754 15.71 -23.38 -38.06
N THR A 755 15.55 -24.55 -38.69
CA THR A 755 15.07 -24.64 -40.08
C THR A 755 13.55 -24.74 -40.20
N ASP A 756 12.84 -25.10 -39.10
CA ASP A 756 11.37 -25.14 -39.08
C ASP A 756 10.80 -23.87 -38.43
N LYS A 757 10.92 -22.77 -39.15
CA LYS A 757 10.49 -21.46 -38.62
C LYS A 757 8.96 -21.38 -38.48
N PHE A 758 8.46 -21.04 -37.27
CA PHE A 758 7.01 -21.02 -36.97
C PHE A 758 6.26 -20.06 -37.90
N TYR A 759 6.81 -18.88 -38.17
CA TYR A 759 6.17 -17.85 -38.99
C TYR A 759 6.01 -18.27 -40.46
N GLU A 760 6.81 -19.23 -40.95
CA GLU A 760 6.73 -19.68 -42.32
C GLU A 760 5.50 -20.56 -42.60
N ARG A 761 5.19 -21.48 -41.69
CA ARG A 761 4.18 -22.53 -41.92
C ARG A 761 2.98 -22.45 -41.00
N TYR A 762 3.19 -22.08 -39.75
CA TYR A 762 2.17 -22.27 -38.70
C TYR A 762 1.50 -20.96 -38.26
N LEU A 763 2.12 -19.80 -38.36
CA LEU A 763 1.57 -18.54 -37.88
C LEU A 763 0.22 -18.20 -38.56
N GLU A 764 0.21 -18.23 -39.91
CA GLU A 764 -1.02 -17.95 -40.68
C GLU A 764 -2.14 -18.96 -40.32
N ARG A 765 -1.75 -20.25 -40.28
CA ARG A 765 -2.67 -21.34 -39.95
C ARG A 765 -3.27 -21.15 -38.53
N LEU A 766 -2.43 -20.83 -37.57
CA LEU A 766 -2.86 -20.61 -36.18
C LEU A 766 -3.86 -19.47 -36.07
N ILE A 767 -3.53 -18.31 -36.66
CA ILE A 767 -4.41 -17.15 -36.65
C ILE A 767 -5.78 -17.50 -37.24
N ARG A 768 -5.80 -18.10 -38.41
CA ARG A 768 -7.05 -18.42 -39.13
C ARG A 768 -7.90 -19.45 -38.36
N VAL A 769 -7.26 -20.45 -37.75
CA VAL A 769 -8.00 -21.45 -36.94
C VAL A 769 -8.63 -20.77 -35.75
N LEU A 770 -7.87 -19.96 -34.98
CA LEU A 770 -8.38 -19.29 -33.80
C LEU A 770 -9.45 -18.24 -34.15
N GLN A 771 -9.34 -17.55 -35.28
CA GLN A 771 -10.39 -16.66 -35.79
C GLN A 771 -11.71 -17.44 -36.04
N ARG A 772 -11.61 -18.65 -36.60
CA ARG A 772 -12.80 -19.51 -36.81
C ARG A 772 -13.39 -20.02 -35.52
N GLU A 773 -12.54 -20.18 -34.47
CA GLU A 773 -13.03 -20.51 -33.12
C GLU A 773 -13.62 -19.28 -32.39
N GLY A 774 -13.63 -18.12 -33.06
CA GLY A 774 -14.27 -16.90 -32.53
C GLY A 774 -13.35 -15.96 -31.79
N TYR A 775 -12.03 -16.16 -31.83
CA TYR A 775 -11.08 -15.24 -31.20
C TYR A 775 -10.83 -14.01 -32.08
N THR A 776 -10.78 -12.84 -31.42
CA THR A 776 -10.36 -11.59 -32.03
C THR A 776 -8.90 -11.34 -31.66
N PHE A 777 -8.08 -10.97 -32.65
CA PHE A 777 -6.69 -10.61 -32.41
C PHE A 777 -6.60 -9.09 -32.28
N VAL A 778 -6.05 -8.62 -31.17
CA VAL A 778 -5.94 -7.19 -30.87
C VAL A 778 -4.49 -6.83 -30.51
N ALA A 779 -4.08 -5.61 -30.85
CA ALA A 779 -2.76 -5.12 -30.45
C ALA A 779 -2.70 -5.01 -28.92
N LEU A 780 -1.53 -5.30 -28.35
CA LEU A 780 -1.38 -5.38 -26.90
C LEU A 780 -1.83 -4.11 -26.13
N PRO A 781 -1.51 -2.88 -26.62
CA PRO A 781 -2.01 -1.68 -25.91
C PRO A 781 -3.54 -1.60 -25.80
N GLU A 782 -4.23 -2.12 -26.81
CA GLU A 782 -5.70 -2.16 -26.79
C GLU A 782 -6.20 -3.22 -25.79
N ALA A 783 -5.52 -4.36 -25.73
CA ALA A 783 -5.89 -5.49 -24.86
C ALA A 783 -5.67 -5.17 -23.37
N VAL A 784 -4.54 -4.55 -23.02
CA VAL A 784 -4.20 -4.24 -21.63
C VAL A 784 -4.99 -3.05 -21.07
N GLY A 785 -5.62 -2.28 -21.95
CA GLY A 785 -6.43 -1.11 -21.53
C GLY A 785 -5.57 0.10 -21.11
N LYS A 786 -6.25 1.19 -20.84
CA LYS A 786 -5.62 2.47 -20.47
C LYS A 786 -5.09 2.42 -19.05
#